data_fb8a6d8c1c07bae46c99ac56d6d56d9d
#
_entry.id   fb8a6d8c1c07bae46c99ac56d6d56d9d
#
_cell.length_a   1.000
_cell.length_b   1.000
_cell.length_c   1.000
_cell.angle_alpha   90.00
_cell.angle_beta   90.00
_cell.angle_gamma   90.00
#
_symmetry.space_group_name_H-M   'P 1'
#
loop_
_entity.id
_entity.type
_entity.pdbx_description
1 polymer ?
#
loop_
_entity_poly.entity_id
_entity_poly.type
_entity_poly.pdbx_seq_one_letter_code
_entity_poly.pdbx_strand_id
1 'polypeptide(L)'
;MNLFVTKRNGHKEPIDLDKIHRVLDWAAEKLDNVSVSQVELKSHIQFYDGIRTADIHETIIKAAADLISEQSPDYQYMAARLAIFHLRKKAYGQFEPPHLYQHVARLVDMGKYDKHLLEDYTQAEFEELNGYLDHWRDMDFSYAAVKQLEGKYLVQNRVTGEIYESPQFLYILVAACLFSKYPKDTRLDYIKRFYDAVSTFKISLPTPIMSGVRTPTRQFSSCVLIECDDSLDSINATASAIVRYVSQRAGIGINAGRIRGLGSPIRGGEAFHTGCIPFYKYFQTAVKCCSQGGVRGGAATLFYPLWHTEVESLLVLKNNRGVEENRVRHMDYGVQINKLMYQRLIKGGDITLFSPSDAPGLYDAFFADQDKFEALYVKYEQDPAIRKKTLKAVDLFSLMMQERAGTGRIYIQNVDHCNTHSPFDPSVAPVRQSNLCLEIALPTKPLNNVDDEDGEIALCTLSAFNLGAIEKLEDLEEMAELAVRALDALLDYQDYPLKAAKKGSMNRRTLGIGVINYAYYLAKNGARYSDGSGLALTHRTFEAIQYYLLKASVQLAREFGPCPAFNETTYAQGILPIDTYKKDLDTLCNEPLHLDWETLRQEIKTVGLRNSTLTALMPSETSSQISNATNGIEPPRGLVSVKASKDGILKQVVPEYHRLKDQYELLWKQPSVDGYLQLVGIMQKFVDQAISANTNYDPARFEGNKVPMKQLLKDLLTAYKYGLKTLYYHNTRDGADDTQTDLQDDGCAGGACKI
;
A
#
# COMPACT_ATOMS: atom_id res chain seq x y z
N MET A 1 43.39 -27.79 -24.02
CA MET A 1 43.48 -26.32 -23.87
C MET A 1 43.12 -25.97 -22.46
N ASN A 2 44.01 -25.32 -21.69
CA ASN A 2 43.65 -24.82 -20.38
C ASN A 2 42.88 -23.53 -20.57
N LEU A 3 41.55 -23.57 -20.32
CA LEU A 3 40.70 -22.39 -20.33
C LEU A 3 40.91 -21.57 -19.07
N PHE A 4 40.88 -20.25 -19.19
CA PHE A 4 40.99 -19.32 -18.08
C PHE A 4 39.63 -18.62 -17.84
N VAL A 5 39.33 -18.30 -16.57
CA VAL A 5 38.24 -17.43 -16.19
C VAL A 5 38.76 -16.08 -15.77
N THR A 6 37.99 -15.02 -16.04
CA THR A 6 38.28 -13.67 -15.57
C THR A 6 37.48 -13.40 -14.28
N LYS A 7 38.20 -13.16 -13.20
CA LYS A 7 37.61 -12.82 -11.89
C LYS A 7 37.06 -11.39 -11.90
N ARG A 8 36.24 -11.04 -10.90
CA ARG A 8 35.64 -9.69 -10.78
C ARG A 8 36.69 -8.56 -10.65
N ASN A 9 37.86 -8.85 -10.10
CA ASN A 9 38.99 -7.93 -10.00
C ASN A 9 39.85 -7.88 -11.26
N GLY A 10 39.46 -8.54 -12.35
CA GLY A 10 40.20 -8.61 -13.61
C GLY A 10 41.31 -9.67 -13.67
N HIS A 11 41.62 -10.33 -12.55
CA HIS A 11 42.63 -11.39 -12.53
C HIS A 11 42.15 -12.63 -13.32
N LYS A 12 43.03 -13.26 -14.04
CA LYS A 12 42.77 -14.51 -14.76
C LYS A 12 43.35 -15.71 -14.00
N GLU A 13 42.52 -16.76 -13.84
CA GLU A 13 42.97 -18.03 -13.28
C GLU A 13 42.46 -19.20 -14.14
N PRO A 14 43.09 -20.38 -14.10
CA PRO A 14 42.55 -21.56 -14.78
C PRO A 14 41.15 -21.86 -14.31
N ILE A 15 40.28 -22.30 -15.23
CA ILE A 15 38.92 -22.72 -14.89
C ILE A 15 38.95 -23.93 -13.96
N ASP A 16 38.16 -23.87 -12.91
CA ASP A 16 37.97 -24.93 -11.94
C ASP A 16 36.48 -25.26 -11.85
N LEU A 17 36.05 -26.31 -12.53
CA LEU A 17 34.63 -26.73 -12.56
C LEU A 17 34.15 -27.22 -11.19
N ASP A 18 35.06 -27.75 -10.36
CA ASP A 18 34.71 -28.21 -9.02
C ASP A 18 34.26 -27.04 -8.13
N LYS A 19 34.76 -25.81 -8.38
CA LYS A 19 34.27 -24.63 -7.66
C LYS A 19 32.79 -24.32 -7.97
N ILE A 20 32.41 -24.45 -9.24
CA ILE A 20 31.02 -24.25 -9.68
C ILE A 20 30.13 -25.32 -9.03
N HIS A 21 30.55 -26.58 -9.08
CA HIS A 21 29.79 -27.69 -8.51
C HIS A 21 29.62 -27.55 -7.01
N ARG A 22 30.66 -27.17 -6.26
CA ARG A 22 30.56 -26.91 -4.81
C ARG A 22 29.60 -25.79 -4.46
N VAL A 23 29.51 -24.72 -5.23
CA VAL A 23 28.54 -23.61 -5.00
C VAL A 23 27.13 -24.12 -5.25
N LEU A 24 26.91 -24.92 -6.28
CA LEU A 24 25.60 -25.52 -6.56
C LEU A 24 25.19 -26.52 -5.48
N ASP A 25 26.09 -27.38 -5.02
CA ASP A 25 25.85 -28.31 -3.91
C ASP A 25 25.45 -27.59 -2.63
N TRP A 26 26.19 -26.53 -2.28
CA TRP A 26 25.88 -25.68 -1.14
C TRP A 26 24.50 -25.05 -1.27
N ALA A 27 24.16 -24.51 -2.46
CA ALA A 27 22.87 -23.88 -2.70
C ALA A 27 21.69 -24.88 -2.64
N ALA A 28 21.94 -26.13 -2.92
CA ALA A 28 20.95 -27.22 -2.89
C ALA A 28 20.81 -27.90 -1.51
N GLU A 29 21.69 -27.58 -0.56
CA GLU A 29 21.74 -28.27 0.74
C GLU A 29 20.40 -28.18 1.49
N LYS A 30 19.90 -29.34 1.94
CA LYS A 30 18.63 -29.49 2.70
C LYS A 30 17.37 -28.99 1.95
N LEU A 31 17.43 -28.95 0.62
CA LEU A 31 16.25 -28.66 -0.20
C LEU A 31 15.70 -29.94 -0.82
N ASP A 32 14.37 -29.99 -0.91
CA ASP A 32 13.65 -31.12 -1.50
C ASP A 32 13.45 -30.95 -3.00
N ASN A 33 13.54 -32.04 -3.74
CA ASN A 33 13.24 -32.08 -5.18
C ASN A 33 14.04 -31.10 -6.03
N VAL A 34 15.31 -30.82 -5.66
CA VAL A 34 16.23 -30.04 -6.46
C VAL A 34 17.39 -30.91 -6.91
N SER A 35 17.94 -30.63 -8.09
CA SER A 35 19.06 -31.38 -8.68
C SER A 35 20.10 -30.43 -9.23
N VAL A 36 21.31 -30.53 -8.71
CA VAL A 36 22.49 -29.79 -9.22
C VAL A 36 22.71 -30.08 -10.71
N SER A 37 22.62 -31.34 -11.10
CA SER A 37 22.80 -31.75 -12.51
C SER A 37 21.76 -31.13 -13.45
N GLN A 38 20.51 -30.97 -13.01
CA GLN A 38 19.50 -30.32 -13.83
C GLN A 38 19.79 -28.82 -14.01
N VAL A 39 20.29 -28.14 -12.98
CA VAL A 39 20.70 -26.73 -13.09
C VAL A 39 21.88 -26.61 -14.04
N GLU A 40 22.88 -27.50 -13.94
CA GLU A 40 24.03 -27.52 -14.85
C GLU A 40 23.60 -27.71 -16.31
N LEU A 41 22.74 -28.70 -16.58
CA LEU A 41 22.19 -28.95 -17.91
C LEU A 41 21.37 -27.78 -18.43
N LYS A 42 20.48 -27.20 -17.58
CA LYS A 42 19.62 -26.07 -17.95
C LYS A 42 20.42 -24.80 -18.23
N SER A 43 21.57 -24.64 -17.59
CA SER A 43 22.42 -23.45 -17.75
C SER A 43 23.01 -23.33 -19.15
N HIS A 44 23.23 -24.44 -19.86
CA HIS A 44 23.84 -24.48 -21.17
C HIS A 44 25.15 -23.64 -21.26
N ILE A 45 25.93 -23.60 -20.17
CA ILE A 45 27.13 -22.78 -20.12
C ILE A 45 28.11 -23.27 -21.17
N GLN A 46 28.44 -22.38 -22.08
CA GLN A 46 29.54 -22.58 -23.02
C GLN A 46 30.81 -21.93 -22.45
N PHE A 47 31.74 -22.75 -22.02
CA PHE A 47 33.00 -22.26 -21.51
C PHE A 47 33.91 -21.84 -22.66
N TYR A 48 34.39 -20.61 -22.61
CA TYR A 48 35.40 -20.07 -23.52
C TYR A 48 36.50 -19.40 -22.74
N ASP A 49 37.68 -19.21 -23.36
CA ASP A 49 38.80 -18.60 -22.68
C ASP A 49 38.52 -17.15 -22.32
N GLY A 50 38.71 -16.82 -21.05
CA GLY A 50 38.45 -15.47 -20.52
C GLY A 50 37.01 -15.23 -20.05
N ILE A 51 36.14 -16.23 -20.01
CA ILE A 51 34.76 -16.08 -19.50
C ILE A 51 34.77 -15.46 -18.09
N ARG A 52 33.92 -14.48 -17.86
CA ARG A 52 33.81 -13.83 -16.54
C ARG A 52 33.07 -14.70 -15.53
N THR A 53 33.64 -14.82 -14.33
CA THR A 53 32.97 -15.56 -13.24
C THR A 53 31.58 -14.99 -12.89
N ALA A 54 31.37 -13.66 -13.08
CA ALA A 54 30.04 -13.04 -12.91
C ALA A 54 29.04 -13.60 -13.91
N ASP A 55 29.40 -13.78 -15.18
CA ASP A 55 28.48 -14.31 -16.21
C ASP A 55 28.11 -15.77 -15.94
N ILE A 56 29.06 -16.55 -15.41
CA ILE A 56 28.82 -17.94 -14.97
C ILE A 56 27.77 -17.92 -13.86
N HIS A 57 27.92 -17.08 -12.84
CA HIS A 57 26.97 -16.98 -11.74
C HIS A 57 25.56 -16.54 -12.20
N GLU A 58 25.48 -15.52 -13.04
CA GLU A 58 24.18 -15.06 -13.58
C GLU A 58 23.48 -16.16 -14.37
N THR A 59 24.23 -16.95 -15.14
CA THR A 59 23.67 -18.05 -15.93
C THR A 59 23.11 -19.17 -15.04
N ILE A 60 23.83 -19.58 -14.00
CA ILE A 60 23.34 -20.63 -13.08
C ILE A 60 22.18 -20.15 -12.21
N ILE A 61 22.15 -18.88 -11.81
CA ILE A 61 20.99 -18.29 -11.09
C ILE A 61 19.74 -18.36 -11.97
N LYS A 62 19.86 -17.93 -13.22
CA LYS A 62 18.74 -17.97 -14.17
C LYS A 62 18.28 -19.40 -14.42
N ALA A 63 19.18 -20.35 -14.58
CA ALA A 63 18.84 -21.75 -14.78
C ALA A 63 18.08 -22.32 -13.62
N ALA A 64 18.50 -22.07 -12.37
CA ALA A 64 17.78 -22.49 -11.17
C ALA A 64 16.39 -21.84 -11.07
N ALA A 65 16.29 -20.55 -11.37
CA ALA A 65 15.02 -19.82 -11.36
C ALA A 65 14.02 -20.36 -12.41
N ASP A 66 14.49 -20.71 -13.59
CA ASP A 66 13.65 -21.29 -14.66
C ASP A 66 13.07 -22.66 -14.27
N LEU A 67 13.71 -23.37 -13.36
CA LEU A 67 13.25 -24.69 -12.87
C LEU A 67 12.19 -24.59 -11.76
N ILE A 68 11.90 -23.39 -11.24
CA ILE A 68 10.84 -23.21 -10.24
C ILE A 68 9.50 -23.62 -10.85
N SER A 69 8.80 -24.57 -10.20
CA SER A 69 7.52 -25.09 -10.64
C SER A 69 6.72 -25.64 -9.46
N GLU A 70 5.44 -25.99 -9.69
CA GLU A 70 4.63 -26.67 -8.67
C GLU A 70 5.20 -28.02 -8.25
N GLN A 71 5.88 -28.73 -9.17
CA GLN A 71 6.51 -30.02 -8.89
C GLN A 71 7.83 -29.87 -8.11
N SER A 72 8.53 -28.75 -8.31
CA SER A 72 9.83 -28.49 -7.70
C SER A 72 9.92 -27.04 -7.23
N PRO A 73 9.13 -26.64 -6.22
CA PRO A 73 9.08 -25.25 -5.76
C PRO A 73 10.37 -24.80 -5.07
N ASP A 74 11.13 -25.71 -4.50
CA ASP A 74 12.33 -25.38 -3.69
C ASP A 74 13.50 -24.86 -4.52
N TYR A 75 13.44 -24.94 -5.85
CA TYR A 75 14.39 -24.17 -6.70
C TYR A 75 14.34 -22.68 -6.43
N GLN A 76 13.24 -22.16 -5.87
CA GLN A 76 13.17 -20.74 -5.44
C GLN A 76 14.21 -20.41 -4.36
N TYR A 77 14.51 -21.34 -3.47
CA TYR A 77 15.53 -21.16 -2.43
C TYR A 77 16.94 -21.41 -2.96
N MET A 78 17.10 -22.38 -3.83
CA MET A 78 18.37 -22.62 -4.50
C MET A 78 18.79 -21.40 -5.33
N ALA A 79 17.91 -20.89 -6.17
CA ALA A 79 18.16 -19.68 -6.95
C ALA A 79 18.43 -18.45 -6.07
N ALA A 80 17.70 -18.30 -4.96
CA ALA A 80 17.90 -17.21 -4.00
C ALA A 80 19.28 -17.26 -3.35
N ARG A 81 19.73 -18.44 -2.89
CA ARG A 81 21.05 -18.61 -2.28
C ARG A 81 22.18 -18.29 -3.26
N LEU A 82 22.06 -18.74 -4.51
CA LEU A 82 22.99 -18.38 -5.57
C LEU A 82 23.00 -16.87 -5.83
N ALA A 83 21.82 -16.24 -5.83
CA ALA A 83 21.69 -14.80 -6.03
C ALA A 83 22.31 -14.01 -4.85
N ILE A 84 22.12 -14.44 -3.61
CA ILE A 84 22.74 -13.81 -2.42
C ILE A 84 24.26 -13.96 -2.46
N PHE A 85 24.77 -15.13 -2.84
CA PHE A 85 26.20 -15.34 -3.02
C PHE A 85 26.78 -14.33 -4.04
N HIS A 86 26.14 -14.22 -5.19
CA HIS A 86 26.53 -13.29 -6.24
C HIS A 86 26.44 -11.82 -5.79
N LEU A 87 25.36 -11.46 -5.10
CA LEU A 87 25.12 -10.13 -4.52
C LEU A 87 26.25 -9.71 -3.58
N ARG A 88 26.61 -10.58 -2.62
CA ARG A 88 27.67 -10.29 -1.65
C ARG A 88 29.04 -10.14 -2.35
N LYS A 89 29.32 -10.98 -3.35
CA LYS A 89 30.52 -10.85 -4.18
C LYS A 89 30.57 -9.54 -4.97
N LYS A 90 29.42 -9.06 -5.45
CA LYS A 90 29.32 -7.74 -6.11
C LYS A 90 29.52 -6.59 -5.12
N ALA A 91 28.90 -6.65 -3.96
CA ALA A 91 28.93 -5.58 -2.97
C ALA A 91 30.28 -5.49 -2.23
N TYR A 92 30.90 -6.62 -1.89
CA TYR A 92 32.03 -6.68 -0.97
C TYR A 92 33.27 -7.31 -1.57
N GLY A 93 33.23 -7.88 -2.75
CA GLY A 93 34.31 -8.68 -3.33
C GLY A 93 34.52 -10.06 -2.66
N GLN A 94 33.75 -10.36 -1.61
CA GLN A 94 33.82 -11.59 -0.82
C GLN A 94 32.42 -12.02 -0.38
N PHE A 95 32.28 -13.25 0.11
CA PHE A 95 31.00 -13.79 0.59
C PHE A 95 30.61 -13.23 1.98
N GLU A 96 31.58 -13.16 2.89
CA GLU A 96 31.33 -12.63 4.23
C GLU A 96 31.19 -11.11 4.19
N PRO A 97 30.07 -10.55 4.72
CA PRO A 97 29.92 -9.11 4.83
C PRO A 97 30.97 -8.50 5.76
N PRO A 98 31.39 -7.24 5.53
CA PRO A 98 32.34 -6.55 6.40
C PRO A 98 31.70 -6.23 7.75
N HIS A 99 32.52 -5.77 8.71
CA HIS A 99 32.03 -5.26 9.99
C HIS A 99 31.14 -4.02 9.78
N LEU A 100 30.05 -3.92 10.53
CA LEU A 100 29.04 -2.86 10.37
C LEU A 100 29.64 -1.44 10.40
N TYR A 101 30.53 -1.15 11.37
CA TYR A 101 31.15 0.18 11.46
C TYR A 101 31.94 0.55 10.20
N GLN A 102 32.76 -0.36 9.71
CA GLN A 102 33.54 -0.14 8.49
C GLN A 102 32.63 0.05 7.26
N HIS A 103 31.58 -0.73 7.18
CA HIS A 103 30.57 -0.62 6.13
C HIS A 103 29.89 0.76 6.12
N VAL A 104 29.40 1.19 7.30
CA VAL A 104 28.75 2.50 7.46
C VAL A 104 29.70 3.65 7.17
N ALA A 105 30.90 3.62 7.74
CA ALA A 105 31.91 4.67 7.53
C ALA A 105 32.25 4.83 6.05
N ARG A 106 32.45 3.72 5.33
CA ARG A 106 32.72 3.72 3.88
C ARG A 106 31.55 4.34 3.10
N LEU A 107 30.32 3.95 3.37
CA LEU A 107 29.18 4.41 2.58
C LEU A 107 28.74 5.83 2.95
N VAL A 108 28.98 6.29 4.17
CA VAL A 108 28.84 7.70 4.53
C VAL A 108 29.87 8.56 3.76
N ASP A 109 31.12 8.12 3.70
CA ASP A 109 32.18 8.80 2.93
C ASP A 109 31.84 8.89 1.43
N MET A 110 31.24 7.85 0.87
CA MET A 110 30.75 7.81 -0.51
C MET A 110 29.46 8.63 -0.75
N GLY A 111 28.87 9.22 0.29
CA GLY A 111 27.60 9.95 0.21
C GLY A 111 26.37 9.07 -0.06
N LYS A 112 26.47 7.75 0.19
CA LYS A 112 25.37 6.79 -0.01
C LYS A 112 24.51 6.60 1.23
N TYR A 113 25.09 6.76 2.41
CA TYR A 113 24.39 6.71 3.70
C TYR A 113 24.31 8.09 4.33
N ASP A 114 23.30 8.27 5.18
CA ASP A 114 23.09 9.47 5.99
C ASP A 114 24.25 9.63 6.99
N LYS A 115 24.92 10.76 6.93
CA LYS A 115 26.04 11.10 7.83
C LYS A 115 25.65 11.07 9.31
N HIS A 116 24.38 11.29 9.64
CA HIS A 116 23.89 11.26 11.02
C HIS A 116 24.09 9.90 11.69
N LEU A 117 24.22 8.81 10.95
CA LEU A 117 24.57 7.52 11.50
C LEU A 117 25.89 7.55 12.30
N LEU A 118 26.91 8.26 11.77
CA LEU A 118 28.20 8.41 12.46
C LEU A 118 28.18 9.51 13.53
N GLU A 119 27.26 10.46 13.45
CA GLU A 119 27.09 11.52 14.45
C GLU A 119 26.31 11.05 15.68
N ASP A 120 25.25 10.24 15.45
CA ASP A 120 24.33 9.80 16.49
C ASP A 120 24.85 8.59 17.29
N TYR A 121 25.71 7.76 16.69
CA TYR A 121 26.20 6.51 17.30
C TYR A 121 27.72 6.52 17.46
N THR A 122 28.19 5.98 18.58
CA THR A 122 29.63 5.75 18.83
C THR A 122 30.09 4.48 18.13
N GLN A 123 31.42 4.34 17.97
CA GLN A 123 32.01 3.10 17.45
C GLN A 123 31.69 1.89 18.34
N ALA A 124 31.65 2.08 19.67
CA ALA A 124 31.27 1.02 20.60
C ALA A 124 29.83 0.55 20.40
N GLU A 125 28.90 1.47 20.11
CA GLU A 125 27.53 1.12 19.78
C GLU A 125 27.44 0.33 18.46
N PHE A 126 28.20 0.71 17.45
CA PHE A 126 28.30 -0.07 16.21
C PHE A 126 28.88 -1.47 16.42
N GLU A 127 29.81 -1.62 17.33
CA GLU A 127 30.35 -2.93 17.69
C GLU A 127 29.26 -3.82 18.31
N GLU A 128 28.45 -3.27 19.22
CA GLU A 128 27.32 -3.99 19.80
C GLU A 128 26.26 -4.32 18.75
N LEU A 129 25.90 -3.37 17.89
CA LEU A 129 24.95 -3.61 16.78
C LEU A 129 25.47 -4.68 15.81
N ASN A 130 26.76 -4.68 15.51
CA ASN A 130 27.35 -5.72 14.68
C ASN A 130 27.19 -7.12 15.29
N GLY A 131 27.25 -7.20 16.63
CA GLY A 131 27.01 -8.45 17.35
C GLY A 131 25.58 -8.97 17.26
N TYR A 132 24.61 -8.10 16.97
CA TYR A 132 23.21 -8.49 16.78
C TYR A 132 22.90 -9.03 15.37
N LEU A 133 23.75 -8.72 14.40
CA LEU A 133 23.53 -9.12 13.01
C LEU A 133 23.63 -10.62 12.79
N ASP A 134 22.66 -11.17 12.12
CA ASP A 134 22.65 -12.57 11.67
C ASP A 134 22.54 -12.62 10.13
N HIS A 135 23.68 -12.61 9.48
CA HIS A 135 23.75 -12.65 8.01
C HIS A 135 23.24 -13.94 7.40
N TRP A 136 23.10 -15.02 8.19
CA TRP A 136 22.52 -16.28 7.71
C TRP A 136 21.01 -16.17 7.44
N ARG A 137 20.34 -15.17 7.98
CA ARG A 137 18.93 -14.87 7.65
C ARG A 137 18.74 -14.52 6.18
N ASP A 138 19.80 -14.13 5.47
CA ASP A 138 19.74 -13.96 4.01
C ASP A 138 19.39 -15.26 3.26
N MET A 139 19.63 -16.42 3.87
CA MET A 139 19.31 -17.72 3.28
C MET A 139 17.83 -18.09 3.36
N ASP A 140 17.03 -17.33 4.09
CA ASP A 140 15.59 -17.54 4.23
C ASP A 140 14.78 -16.87 3.10
N PHE A 141 15.42 -16.02 2.29
CA PHE A 141 14.76 -15.37 1.17
C PHE A 141 14.41 -16.35 0.05
N SER A 142 13.27 -16.12 -0.59
CA SER A 142 12.97 -16.71 -1.90
C SER A 142 13.69 -15.95 -3.02
N TYR A 143 13.74 -16.54 -4.21
CA TYR A 143 14.30 -15.87 -5.39
C TYR A 143 13.57 -14.55 -5.71
N ALA A 144 12.23 -14.53 -5.62
CA ALA A 144 11.43 -13.35 -5.83
C ALA A 144 11.81 -12.23 -4.83
N ALA A 145 12.04 -12.57 -3.56
CA ALA A 145 12.48 -11.64 -2.53
C ALA A 145 13.82 -11.00 -2.87
N VAL A 146 14.81 -11.80 -3.24
CA VAL A 146 16.15 -11.31 -3.60
C VAL A 146 16.07 -10.36 -4.80
N LYS A 147 15.27 -10.69 -5.81
CA LYS A 147 15.10 -9.83 -6.99
C LYS A 147 14.40 -8.51 -6.66
N GLN A 148 13.45 -8.49 -5.75
CA GLN A 148 12.85 -7.24 -5.28
C GLN A 148 13.86 -6.40 -4.48
N LEU A 149 14.66 -7.03 -3.62
CA LEU A 149 15.72 -6.34 -2.88
C LEU A 149 16.73 -5.69 -3.83
N GLU A 150 17.26 -6.44 -4.80
CA GLU A 150 18.19 -5.92 -5.81
C GLU A 150 17.57 -4.81 -6.66
N GLY A 151 16.32 -5.01 -7.10
CA GLY A 151 15.66 -4.08 -8.02
C GLY A 151 15.20 -2.77 -7.38
N LYS A 152 14.81 -2.80 -6.09
CA LYS A 152 14.11 -1.65 -5.48
C LYS A 152 14.66 -1.15 -4.16
N TYR A 153 15.23 -2.00 -3.31
CA TYR A 153 15.45 -1.67 -1.91
C TYR A 153 16.92 -1.46 -1.52
N LEU A 154 17.82 -2.27 -2.04
CA LEU A 154 19.24 -2.14 -1.69
C LEU A 154 19.82 -0.86 -2.28
N VAL A 155 20.66 -0.18 -1.49
CA VAL A 155 21.35 1.03 -1.94
C VAL A 155 22.30 0.68 -3.08
N GLN A 156 22.16 1.39 -4.20
CA GLN A 156 22.85 1.08 -5.43
C GLN A 156 23.02 2.31 -6.32
N ASN A 157 23.94 2.22 -7.25
CA ASN A 157 24.03 3.13 -8.40
C ASN A 157 23.19 2.54 -9.55
N ARG A 158 22.05 3.14 -9.85
CA ARG A 158 21.11 2.61 -10.85
C ARG A 158 21.61 2.76 -12.29
N VAL A 159 22.61 3.60 -12.53
CA VAL A 159 23.24 3.76 -13.86
C VAL A 159 24.25 2.63 -14.13
N THR A 160 25.09 2.33 -13.14
CA THR A 160 26.12 1.30 -13.25
C THR A 160 25.66 -0.09 -12.83
N GLY A 161 24.57 -0.19 -12.07
CA GLY A 161 24.08 -1.45 -11.47
C GLY A 161 24.90 -1.91 -10.26
N GLU A 162 25.81 -1.06 -9.76
CA GLU A 162 26.62 -1.39 -8.57
C GLU A 162 25.75 -1.34 -7.31
N ILE A 163 25.74 -2.45 -6.55
CA ILE A 163 25.02 -2.59 -5.28
C ILE A 163 26.05 -2.48 -4.14
N TYR A 164 25.70 -1.73 -3.10
CA TYR A 164 26.64 -1.39 -2.02
C TYR A 164 26.40 -2.13 -0.71
N GLU A 165 25.26 -2.80 -0.56
CA GLU A 165 24.87 -3.45 0.71
C GLU A 165 24.17 -4.78 0.49
N SER A 166 24.09 -5.58 1.57
CA SER A 166 23.30 -6.80 1.65
C SER A 166 22.12 -6.61 2.61
N PRO A 167 21.10 -7.51 2.61
CA PRO A 167 19.83 -7.24 3.28
C PRO A 167 19.91 -7.00 4.78
N GLN A 168 20.78 -7.70 5.52
CA GLN A 168 20.83 -7.54 6.97
C GLN A 168 21.34 -6.17 7.38
N PHE A 169 22.24 -5.57 6.63
CA PHE A 169 22.65 -4.18 6.86
C PHE A 169 21.51 -3.20 6.61
N LEU A 170 20.71 -3.43 5.56
CA LEU A 170 19.51 -2.64 5.32
C LEU A 170 18.62 -2.64 6.58
N TYR A 171 18.27 -3.81 7.09
CA TYR A 171 17.35 -3.94 8.22
C TYR A 171 17.87 -3.28 9.50
N ILE A 172 19.12 -3.54 9.88
CA ILE A 172 19.65 -2.97 11.13
C ILE A 172 19.83 -1.46 11.04
N LEU A 173 20.19 -0.94 9.86
CA LEU A 173 20.38 0.50 9.67
C LEU A 173 19.06 1.26 9.57
N VAL A 174 18.01 0.67 9.04
CA VAL A 174 16.65 1.22 9.16
C VAL A 174 16.30 1.37 10.64
N ALA A 175 16.47 0.32 11.43
CA ALA A 175 16.22 0.37 12.87
C ALA A 175 17.07 1.43 13.59
N ALA A 176 18.36 1.48 13.27
CA ALA A 176 19.28 2.45 13.88
C ALA A 176 18.87 3.90 13.59
N CYS A 177 18.46 4.20 12.36
CA CYS A 177 17.98 5.53 11.99
C CYS A 177 16.70 5.89 12.74
N LEU A 178 15.72 4.98 12.80
CA LEU A 178 14.42 5.26 13.42
C LEU A 178 14.51 5.46 14.92
N PHE A 179 15.36 4.71 15.62
CA PHE A 179 15.51 4.79 17.08
C PHE A 179 16.67 5.70 17.53
N SER A 180 17.28 6.46 16.65
CA SER A 180 18.46 7.28 16.97
C SER A 180 18.24 8.31 18.07
N LYS A 181 17.01 8.82 18.23
CA LYS A 181 16.66 9.81 19.25
C LYS A 181 16.09 9.21 20.55
N TYR A 182 15.98 7.90 20.62
CA TYR A 182 15.64 7.22 21.87
C TYR A 182 16.78 7.35 22.90
N PRO A 183 16.50 7.23 24.20
CA PRO A 183 17.53 7.29 25.24
C PRO A 183 18.67 6.30 24.98
N LYS A 184 19.91 6.72 25.23
CA LYS A 184 21.10 5.93 24.89
C LYS A 184 21.19 4.58 25.61
N ASP A 185 20.59 4.49 26.79
CA ASP A 185 20.55 3.27 27.59
C ASP A 185 19.53 2.24 27.13
N THR A 186 18.58 2.63 26.28
CA THR A 186 17.50 1.75 25.80
C THR A 186 17.46 1.58 24.29
N ARG A 187 18.03 2.51 23.50
CA ARG A 187 17.87 2.52 22.05
C ARG A 187 18.41 1.28 21.34
N LEU A 188 19.51 0.72 21.83
CA LEU A 188 20.09 -0.48 21.22
C LEU A 188 19.21 -1.71 21.42
N ASP A 189 18.50 -1.80 22.53
CA ASP A 189 17.51 -2.87 22.75
C ASP A 189 16.33 -2.76 21.79
N TYR A 190 15.79 -1.56 21.60
CA TYR A 190 14.73 -1.33 20.59
C TYR A 190 15.20 -1.63 19.17
N ILE A 191 16.43 -1.25 18.83
CA ILE A 191 17.03 -1.55 17.53
C ILE A 191 17.12 -3.06 17.31
N LYS A 192 17.61 -3.79 18.32
CA LYS A 192 17.71 -5.25 18.24
C LYS A 192 16.34 -5.91 18.05
N ARG A 193 15.37 -5.54 18.90
CA ARG A 193 14.01 -6.10 18.82
C ARG A 193 13.35 -5.81 17.49
N PHE A 194 13.47 -4.60 16.99
CA PHE A 194 12.90 -4.22 15.68
C PHE A 194 13.63 -4.90 14.53
N TYR A 195 14.96 -4.95 14.56
CA TYR A 195 15.76 -5.71 13.60
C TYR A 195 15.32 -7.17 13.55
N ASP A 196 15.18 -7.83 14.69
CA ASP A 196 14.72 -9.21 14.75
C ASP A 196 13.31 -9.36 14.16
N ALA A 197 12.41 -8.44 14.45
CA ALA A 197 11.04 -8.49 13.92
C ALA A 197 10.98 -8.35 12.40
N VAL A 198 11.76 -7.43 11.81
CA VAL A 198 11.74 -7.21 10.35
C VAL A 198 12.57 -8.26 9.59
N SER A 199 13.72 -8.67 10.13
CA SER A 199 14.60 -9.64 9.47
C SER A 199 14.11 -11.08 9.55
N THR A 200 13.20 -11.38 10.50
CA THR A 200 12.48 -12.68 10.59
C THR A 200 11.07 -12.61 10.01
N PHE A 201 10.76 -11.55 9.27
CA PHE A 201 9.52 -11.38 8.51
C PHE A 201 8.24 -11.25 9.33
N LYS A 202 8.32 -10.86 10.58
CA LYS A 202 7.14 -10.60 11.43
C LYS A 202 6.47 -9.27 11.09
N ILE A 203 7.29 -8.26 10.80
CA ILE A 203 6.86 -6.92 10.38
C ILE A 203 7.40 -6.65 8.98
N SER A 204 6.53 -6.20 8.09
CA SER A 204 6.86 -5.77 6.73
C SER A 204 6.91 -4.25 6.67
N LEU A 205 7.91 -3.71 5.99
CA LEU A 205 8.11 -2.28 5.82
C LEU A 205 7.77 -1.87 4.37
N PRO A 206 7.23 -0.67 4.17
CA PRO A 206 6.88 -0.18 2.84
C PRO A 206 8.14 0.18 2.03
N THR A 207 7.96 0.21 0.72
CA THR A 207 9.03 0.53 -0.24
C THR A 207 9.80 1.82 0.10
N PRO A 208 9.18 2.96 0.44
CA PRO A 208 9.94 4.18 0.74
C PRO A 208 10.86 4.06 1.96
N ILE A 209 10.44 3.31 2.98
CA ILE A 209 11.26 3.07 4.18
C ILE A 209 12.43 2.16 3.83
N MET A 210 12.14 1.04 3.16
CA MET A 210 13.17 0.05 2.80
C MET A 210 14.23 0.62 1.86
N SER A 211 13.85 1.46 0.91
CA SER A 211 14.78 2.04 -0.05
C SER A 211 15.44 3.33 0.43
N GLY A 212 14.85 4.05 1.38
CA GLY A 212 15.22 5.43 1.70
C GLY A 212 15.81 5.65 3.08
N VAL A 213 15.29 5.02 4.12
CA VAL A 213 15.82 5.19 5.49
C VAL A 213 17.24 4.66 5.54
N ARG A 214 18.15 5.42 6.07
CA ARG A 214 19.61 5.30 6.06
C ARG A 214 20.32 6.04 4.92
N THR A 215 19.61 6.47 3.89
CA THR A 215 20.18 7.28 2.80
C THR A 215 20.01 8.76 3.09
N PRO A 216 20.67 9.66 2.32
CA PRO A 216 20.46 11.10 2.47
C PRO A 216 19.04 11.58 2.10
N THR A 217 18.26 10.78 1.39
CA THR A 217 16.86 11.10 1.04
C THR A 217 15.95 10.86 2.25
N ARG A 218 15.14 11.86 2.62
CA ARG A 218 14.30 11.82 3.83
C ARG A 218 12.83 12.06 3.58
N GLN A 219 12.28 11.68 2.44
CA GLN A 219 10.84 11.62 2.19
C GLN A 219 10.42 10.15 2.07
N PHE A 220 9.57 9.68 2.98
CA PHE A 220 9.22 8.26 3.12
C PHE A 220 7.72 7.98 2.99
N SER A 221 6.91 8.99 2.78
CA SER A 221 5.47 8.79 2.55
C SER A 221 5.22 8.33 1.11
N SER A 222 4.56 7.20 0.97
CA SER A 222 4.24 6.65 -0.34
C SER A 222 3.04 7.33 -0.99
N CYS A 223 2.12 7.89 -0.18
CA CYS A 223 0.93 8.57 -0.65
C CYS A 223 0.73 9.91 0.04
N VAL A 224 0.25 10.87 -0.74
CA VAL A 224 0.00 12.24 -0.32
C VAL A 224 -1.40 12.64 -0.74
N LEU A 225 -2.21 13.12 0.20
CA LEU A 225 -3.58 13.55 -0.01
C LEU A 225 -3.64 15.08 -0.05
N ILE A 226 -4.05 15.63 -1.20
CA ILE A 226 -4.12 17.06 -1.44
C ILE A 226 -5.55 17.44 -1.80
N GLU A 227 -6.12 18.40 -1.08
CA GLU A 227 -7.46 18.92 -1.32
C GLU A 227 -7.38 20.24 -2.08
N CYS A 228 -8.25 20.39 -3.08
CA CYS A 228 -8.37 21.59 -3.89
C CYS A 228 -9.68 22.32 -3.56
N ASP A 229 -9.60 23.62 -3.33
CA ASP A 229 -10.76 24.51 -3.20
C ASP A 229 -11.21 25.04 -4.56
N ASP A 230 -12.36 25.68 -4.59
CA ASP A 230 -12.99 26.27 -5.77
C ASP A 230 -12.46 27.69 -6.03
N SER A 231 -11.15 27.82 -6.23
CA SER A 231 -10.48 29.07 -6.59
C SER A 231 -9.27 28.80 -7.47
N LEU A 232 -8.88 29.78 -8.29
CA LEU A 232 -7.69 29.68 -9.13
C LEU A 232 -6.41 29.55 -8.28
N ASP A 233 -6.33 30.26 -7.16
CA ASP A 233 -5.18 30.17 -6.26
C ASP A 233 -5.03 28.77 -5.68
N SER A 234 -6.13 28.16 -5.24
CA SER A 234 -6.10 26.79 -4.71
C SER A 234 -5.78 25.75 -5.79
N ILE A 235 -6.31 25.92 -6.99
CA ILE A 235 -6.00 25.05 -8.14
C ILE A 235 -4.50 25.09 -8.46
N ASN A 236 -3.92 26.27 -8.52
CA ASN A 236 -2.48 26.45 -8.77
C ASN A 236 -1.63 25.88 -7.63
N ALA A 237 -2.03 26.13 -6.37
CA ALA A 237 -1.36 25.57 -5.20
C ALA A 237 -1.38 24.05 -5.20
N THR A 238 -2.51 23.44 -5.56
CA THR A 238 -2.67 22.01 -5.68
C THR A 238 -1.72 21.43 -6.73
N ALA A 239 -1.67 22.01 -7.93
CA ALA A 239 -0.76 21.57 -8.99
C ALA A 239 0.71 21.66 -8.56
N SER A 240 1.11 22.75 -7.89
CA SER A 240 2.47 22.92 -7.36
C SER A 240 2.82 21.86 -6.30
N ALA A 241 1.88 21.58 -5.41
CA ALA A 241 2.06 20.54 -4.38
C ALA A 241 2.20 19.14 -5.01
N ILE A 242 1.41 18.84 -6.03
CA ILE A 242 1.51 17.57 -6.80
C ILE A 242 2.92 17.42 -7.36
N VAL A 243 3.44 18.41 -8.07
CA VAL A 243 4.78 18.37 -8.70
C VAL A 243 5.86 18.12 -7.64
N ARG A 244 5.81 18.81 -6.52
CA ARG A 244 6.81 18.66 -5.45
C ARG A 244 6.84 17.26 -4.87
N TYR A 245 5.68 16.64 -4.64
CA TYR A 245 5.63 15.30 -4.06
C TYR A 245 5.87 14.19 -5.08
N VAL A 246 5.37 14.32 -6.30
CA VAL A 246 5.67 13.32 -7.36
C VAL A 246 7.17 13.23 -7.61
N SER A 247 7.88 14.35 -7.67
CA SER A 247 9.34 14.38 -7.84
C SER A 247 10.08 13.64 -6.72
N GLN A 248 9.46 13.47 -5.56
CA GLN A 248 9.99 12.74 -4.41
C GLN A 248 9.35 11.36 -4.21
N ARG A 249 8.89 10.74 -5.29
CA ARG A 249 8.40 9.34 -5.35
C ARG A 249 7.06 9.08 -4.68
N ALA A 250 6.25 10.10 -4.44
CA ALA A 250 4.92 9.91 -3.86
C ALA A 250 3.84 9.68 -4.93
N GLY A 251 2.86 8.84 -4.62
CA GLY A 251 1.58 8.76 -5.30
C GLY A 251 0.60 9.79 -4.72
N ILE A 252 -0.32 10.30 -5.54
CA ILE A 252 -1.16 11.43 -5.16
C ILE A 252 -2.63 11.04 -5.10
N GLY A 253 -3.31 11.39 -4.00
CA GLY A 253 -4.76 11.50 -3.93
C GLY A 253 -5.15 12.97 -4.08
N ILE A 254 -6.02 13.28 -5.02
CA ILE A 254 -6.47 14.65 -5.29
C ILE A 254 -7.97 14.73 -5.02
N ASN A 255 -8.39 15.61 -4.11
CA ASN A 255 -9.80 15.92 -3.98
C ASN A 255 -10.11 17.20 -4.75
N ALA A 256 -10.79 17.08 -5.86
CA ALA A 256 -11.15 18.19 -6.73
C ALA A 256 -12.67 18.33 -6.93
N GLY A 257 -13.46 17.65 -6.10
CA GLY A 257 -14.92 17.63 -6.21
C GLY A 257 -15.61 18.97 -5.87
N ARG A 258 -14.91 19.88 -5.20
CA ARG A 258 -15.45 21.21 -4.87
C ARG A 258 -15.43 22.16 -6.06
N ILE A 259 -14.65 21.90 -7.09
CA ILE A 259 -14.57 22.78 -8.27
C ILE A 259 -15.94 22.84 -8.95
N ARG A 260 -16.41 24.07 -9.17
CA ARG A 260 -17.72 24.33 -9.79
C ARG A 260 -17.81 23.78 -11.21
N GLY A 261 -19.01 23.41 -11.59
CA GLY A 261 -19.27 22.80 -12.87
C GLY A 261 -19.36 23.77 -14.04
N LEU A 262 -19.36 23.20 -15.25
CA LEU A 262 -19.57 23.90 -16.50
C LEU A 262 -20.86 24.74 -16.45
N GLY A 263 -20.73 26.00 -16.86
CA GLY A 263 -21.84 26.94 -16.91
C GLY A 263 -22.25 27.55 -15.56
N SER A 264 -21.53 27.25 -14.47
CA SER A 264 -21.72 27.96 -13.21
C SER A 264 -21.36 29.45 -13.34
N PRO A 265 -22.13 30.37 -12.76
CA PRO A 265 -21.85 31.80 -12.84
C PRO A 265 -20.49 32.15 -12.22
N ILE A 266 -19.76 33.02 -12.87
CA ILE A 266 -18.52 33.66 -12.38
C ILE A 266 -18.60 35.18 -12.61
N ARG A 267 -17.75 35.96 -11.97
CA ARG A 267 -17.73 37.44 -12.08
C ARG A 267 -19.08 38.10 -11.83
N GLY A 268 -19.77 37.65 -10.76
CA GLY A 268 -21.07 38.22 -10.43
C GLY A 268 -22.18 37.89 -11.44
N GLY A 269 -22.01 36.86 -12.27
CA GLY A 269 -22.98 36.45 -13.29
C GLY A 269 -22.67 37.02 -14.71
N GLU A 270 -21.55 37.73 -14.86
CA GLU A 270 -21.18 38.30 -16.17
C GLU A 270 -20.53 37.28 -17.12
N ALA A 271 -20.08 36.14 -16.58
CA ALA A 271 -19.44 35.07 -17.34
C ALA A 271 -19.78 33.71 -16.74
N PHE A 272 -19.48 32.62 -17.47
CA PHE A 272 -19.72 31.27 -17.07
C PHE A 272 -18.43 30.48 -16.97
N HIS A 273 -18.36 29.58 -15.98
CA HIS A 273 -17.25 28.68 -15.75
C HIS A 273 -17.13 27.65 -16.88
N THR A 274 -15.89 27.34 -17.28
CA THR A 274 -15.60 26.39 -18.37
C THR A 274 -15.65 24.92 -17.96
N GLY A 275 -15.96 24.64 -16.69
CA GLY A 275 -16.04 23.28 -16.15
C GLY A 275 -14.76 22.81 -15.45
N CYS A 276 -14.85 21.66 -14.81
CA CYS A 276 -13.71 21.10 -14.07
C CYS A 276 -12.73 20.30 -14.93
N ILE A 277 -13.13 19.82 -16.10
CA ILE A 277 -12.27 18.98 -16.98
C ILE A 277 -10.96 19.67 -17.37
N PRO A 278 -10.92 20.96 -17.78
CA PRO A 278 -9.66 21.65 -18.05
C PRO A 278 -8.70 21.64 -16.87
N PHE A 279 -9.21 21.80 -15.65
CA PHE A 279 -8.40 21.74 -14.43
C PHE A 279 -7.94 20.32 -14.10
N TYR A 280 -8.73 19.30 -14.39
CA TYR A 280 -8.31 17.91 -14.25
C TYR A 280 -7.19 17.57 -15.23
N LYS A 281 -7.21 18.11 -16.45
CA LYS A 281 -6.08 18.03 -17.39
C LYS A 281 -4.82 18.69 -16.82
N TYR A 282 -4.98 19.84 -16.20
CA TYR A 282 -3.88 20.56 -15.55
C TYR A 282 -3.25 19.68 -14.43
N PHE A 283 -4.06 19.07 -13.58
CA PHE A 283 -3.58 18.16 -12.55
C PHE A 283 -2.91 16.92 -13.16
N GLN A 284 -3.47 16.33 -14.19
CA GLN A 284 -2.84 15.22 -14.90
C GLN A 284 -1.46 15.59 -15.42
N THR A 285 -1.31 16.76 -16.00
CA THR A 285 -0.01 17.28 -16.47
C THR A 285 0.97 17.44 -15.31
N ALA A 286 0.52 18.01 -14.19
CA ALA A 286 1.32 18.13 -12.97
C ALA A 286 1.80 16.75 -12.45
N VAL A 287 0.93 15.75 -12.49
CA VAL A 287 1.26 14.37 -12.09
C VAL A 287 2.31 13.75 -13.04
N LYS A 288 2.20 13.99 -14.33
CA LYS A 288 3.00 13.33 -15.37
C LYS A 288 4.28 14.07 -15.77
N CYS A 289 4.44 15.34 -15.41
CA CYS A 289 5.61 16.13 -15.80
C CYS A 289 6.89 15.73 -15.08
N CYS A 290 6.81 15.07 -13.92
CA CYS A 290 7.96 14.54 -13.19
C CYS A 290 7.94 13.02 -13.16
N SER A 291 9.13 12.42 -13.22
CA SER A 291 9.30 11.01 -12.96
C SER A 291 9.57 10.77 -11.47
N GLN A 292 9.07 9.66 -10.96
CA GLN A 292 9.40 9.18 -9.62
C GLN A 292 10.82 8.65 -9.57
N GLY A 293 11.79 9.53 -9.28
CA GLY A 293 13.21 9.16 -9.18
C GLY A 293 13.84 8.67 -10.49
N GLY A 294 13.35 9.12 -11.64
CA GLY A 294 13.88 8.76 -12.96
C GLY A 294 13.44 7.38 -13.48
N VAL A 295 12.61 6.65 -12.75
CA VAL A 295 12.28 5.25 -13.07
C VAL A 295 10.87 5.11 -13.64
N ARG A 296 9.88 5.91 -13.18
CA ARG A 296 8.48 5.82 -13.59
C ARG A 296 7.78 7.17 -13.58
N GLY A 297 6.69 7.30 -14.37
CA GLY A 297 5.81 8.45 -14.33
C GLY A 297 5.02 8.55 -13.04
N GLY A 298 4.58 9.75 -12.66
CA GLY A 298 3.71 9.97 -11.52
C GLY A 298 2.34 9.28 -11.69
N ALA A 299 1.67 9.01 -10.57
CA ALA A 299 0.34 8.41 -10.53
C ALA A 299 -0.56 9.15 -9.54
N ALA A 300 -1.85 9.27 -9.86
CA ALA A 300 -2.83 9.90 -9.00
C ALA A 300 -4.22 9.30 -9.15
N THR A 301 -5.00 9.37 -8.07
CA THR A 301 -6.45 9.16 -8.07
C THR A 301 -7.12 10.49 -7.72
N LEU A 302 -8.08 10.90 -8.54
CA LEU A 302 -8.84 12.13 -8.38
C LEU A 302 -10.27 11.80 -7.93
N PHE A 303 -10.73 12.47 -6.86
CA PHE A 303 -12.02 12.22 -6.22
C PHE A 303 -13.04 13.30 -6.56
N TYR A 304 -14.27 12.89 -6.85
CA TYR A 304 -15.41 13.80 -7.06
C TYR A 304 -16.72 13.14 -6.59
N PRO A 305 -17.72 13.94 -6.19
CA PRO A 305 -18.99 13.38 -5.75
C PRO A 305 -19.86 12.91 -6.93
N LEU A 306 -20.61 11.82 -6.71
CA LEU A 306 -21.54 11.28 -7.71
C LEU A 306 -22.63 12.29 -8.14
N TRP A 307 -22.98 13.22 -7.26
CA TRP A 307 -23.98 14.25 -7.51
C TRP A 307 -23.43 15.52 -8.17
N HIS A 308 -22.16 15.54 -8.60
CA HIS A 308 -21.59 16.67 -9.32
C HIS A 308 -22.27 16.86 -10.68
N THR A 309 -22.53 18.13 -11.05
CA THR A 309 -23.26 18.46 -12.27
C THR A 309 -22.64 17.88 -13.55
N GLU A 310 -21.33 17.69 -13.59
CA GLU A 310 -20.59 17.14 -14.73
C GLU A 310 -20.33 15.65 -14.65
N VAL A 311 -20.93 14.92 -13.69
CA VAL A 311 -20.58 13.51 -13.41
C VAL A 311 -20.67 12.59 -14.64
N GLU A 312 -21.60 12.79 -15.53
CA GLU A 312 -21.72 11.98 -16.74
C GLU A 312 -20.46 12.08 -17.64
N SER A 313 -19.90 13.29 -17.73
CA SER A 313 -18.63 13.52 -18.45
C SER A 313 -17.42 13.04 -17.65
N LEU A 314 -17.46 13.16 -16.32
CA LEU A 314 -16.35 12.74 -15.45
C LEU A 314 -16.20 11.21 -15.41
N LEU A 315 -17.29 10.46 -15.43
CA LEU A 315 -17.27 9.01 -15.38
C LEU A 315 -16.59 8.37 -16.60
N VAL A 316 -16.59 9.06 -17.73
CA VAL A 316 -16.04 8.54 -18.98
C VAL A 316 -14.63 9.05 -19.31
N LEU A 317 -14.02 9.86 -18.44
CA LEU A 317 -12.72 10.49 -18.69
C LEU A 317 -11.59 9.50 -18.98
N LYS A 318 -11.67 8.31 -18.41
CA LYS A 318 -10.60 7.31 -18.51
C LYS A 318 -10.76 6.33 -19.67
N ASN A 319 -11.94 6.19 -20.24
CA ASN A 319 -12.19 5.15 -21.26
C ASN A 319 -11.46 5.42 -22.59
N ASN A 320 -11.32 4.36 -23.40
CA ASN A 320 -10.63 4.40 -24.69
C ASN A 320 -11.52 4.85 -25.85
N ARG A 321 -12.76 5.24 -25.57
CA ARG A 321 -13.72 5.70 -26.58
C ARG A 321 -13.76 7.22 -26.63
N GLY A 322 -14.09 7.77 -27.78
CA GLY A 322 -14.17 9.23 -27.96
C GLY A 322 -12.84 9.89 -28.30
N VAL A 323 -12.88 11.21 -28.45
CA VAL A 323 -11.71 12.01 -28.80
C VAL A 323 -10.87 12.38 -27.59
N GLU A 324 -9.56 12.48 -27.78
CA GLU A 324 -8.59 12.76 -26.72
C GLU A 324 -8.90 14.08 -25.96
N GLU A 325 -9.43 15.07 -26.64
CA GLU A 325 -9.77 16.38 -26.03
C GLU A 325 -10.77 16.25 -24.87
N ASN A 326 -11.64 15.23 -24.92
CA ASN A 326 -12.68 15.00 -23.90
C ASN A 326 -12.28 13.92 -22.88
N ARG A 327 -11.01 13.56 -22.82
CA ARG A 327 -10.50 12.50 -21.95
C ARG A 327 -9.34 13.00 -21.09
N VAL A 328 -9.24 12.41 -19.89
CA VAL A 328 -8.11 12.57 -18.94
C VAL A 328 -7.78 11.17 -18.46
N ARG A 329 -7.05 10.42 -19.29
CA ARG A 329 -6.88 8.95 -19.17
C ARG A 329 -5.78 8.52 -18.22
N HIS A 330 -4.84 9.41 -17.91
CA HIS A 330 -3.62 9.08 -17.19
C HIS A 330 -3.71 9.31 -15.68
N MET A 331 -4.91 9.44 -15.15
CA MET A 331 -5.22 9.36 -13.72
C MET A 331 -6.29 8.29 -13.50
N ASP A 332 -6.39 7.82 -12.26
CA ASP A 332 -7.50 7.01 -11.78
C ASP A 332 -8.53 7.92 -11.10
N TYR A 333 -9.73 7.44 -10.86
CA TYR A 333 -10.81 8.25 -10.31
C TYR A 333 -11.50 7.53 -9.16
N GLY A 334 -11.86 8.30 -8.12
CA GLY A 334 -12.67 7.85 -7.00
C GLY A 334 -14.02 8.57 -7.00
N VAL A 335 -15.09 7.82 -7.15
CA VAL A 335 -16.45 8.34 -7.12
C VAL A 335 -16.96 8.28 -5.69
N GLN A 336 -17.40 9.42 -5.18
CA GLN A 336 -17.84 9.59 -3.80
C GLN A 336 -19.38 9.44 -3.71
N ILE A 337 -19.83 8.54 -2.86
CA ILE A 337 -21.23 8.15 -2.72
C ILE A 337 -21.58 8.14 -1.23
N ASN A 338 -22.81 8.44 -0.90
CA ASN A 338 -23.33 8.35 0.47
C ASN A 338 -24.67 7.59 0.54
N LYS A 339 -25.19 7.45 1.74
CA LYS A 339 -26.45 6.75 2.05
C LYS A 339 -27.61 7.19 1.18
N LEU A 340 -27.81 8.51 1.01
CA LEU A 340 -28.95 9.03 0.24
C LEU A 340 -28.91 8.56 -1.22
N MET A 341 -27.72 8.56 -1.85
CA MET A 341 -27.54 8.08 -3.22
C MET A 341 -27.92 6.59 -3.35
N TYR A 342 -27.46 5.76 -2.43
CA TYR A 342 -27.83 4.34 -2.40
C TYR A 342 -29.32 4.11 -2.14
N GLN A 343 -29.92 4.88 -1.25
CA GLN A 343 -31.38 4.80 -1.00
C GLN A 343 -32.18 5.14 -2.24
N ARG A 344 -31.77 6.17 -2.98
CA ARG A 344 -32.42 6.56 -4.25
C ARG A 344 -32.30 5.42 -5.29
N LEU A 345 -31.18 4.75 -5.37
CA LEU A 345 -31.01 3.58 -6.23
C LEU A 345 -31.97 2.45 -5.85
N ILE A 346 -32.01 2.09 -4.57
CA ILE A 346 -32.83 0.97 -4.08
C ILE A 346 -34.32 1.23 -4.30
N LYS A 347 -34.77 2.47 -4.11
CA LYS A 347 -36.18 2.88 -4.27
C LYS A 347 -36.58 3.13 -5.73
N GLY A 348 -35.67 2.99 -6.68
CA GLY A 348 -35.95 3.31 -8.08
C GLY A 348 -36.16 4.80 -8.33
N GLY A 349 -35.57 5.66 -7.50
CA GLY A 349 -35.70 7.10 -7.58
C GLY A 349 -34.71 7.80 -8.49
N ASP A 350 -34.59 9.09 -8.30
CA ASP A 350 -33.75 9.97 -9.11
C ASP A 350 -32.55 10.48 -8.31
N ILE A 351 -31.44 10.78 -9.01
CA ILE A 351 -30.31 11.52 -8.51
C ILE A 351 -30.33 12.90 -9.17
N THR A 352 -30.29 13.94 -8.36
CA THR A 352 -30.19 15.32 -8.82
C THR A 352 -28.74 15.78 -8.73
N LEU A 353 -28.24 16.33 -9.82
CA LEU A 353 -26.86 16.82 -9.97
C LEU A 353 -26.81 18.33 -9.72
N PHE A 354 -25.83 18.73 -8.93
CA PHE A 354 -25.59 20.13 -8.60
C PHE A 354 -24.14 20.53 -8.87
N SER A 355 -23.91 21.78 -9.24
CA SER A 355 -22.62 22.41 -9.07
C SER A 355 -22.45 22.77 -7.60
N PRO A 356 -21.34 22.44 -6.93
CA PRO A 356 -21.18 22.74 -5.50
C PRO A 356 -21.34 24.22 -5.16
N SER A 357 -20.92 25.12 -6.05
CA SER A 357 -21.06 26.56 -5.85
C SER A 357 -22.51 27.06 -5.90
N ASP A 358 -23.41 26.33 -6.57
CA ASP A 358 -24.82 26.69 -6.72
C ASP A 358 -25.69 26.16 -5.57
N ALA A 359 -25.16 25.26 -4.75
CA ALA A 359 -25.85 24.60 -3.65
C ALA A 359 -25.09 24.80 -2.32
N PRO A 360 -25.20 26.01 -1.71
CA PRO A 360 -24.43 26.35 -0.52
C PRO A 360 -24.59 25.35 0.63
N GLY A 361 -23.46 24.94 1.22
CA GLY A 361 -23.41 24.00 2.34
C GLY A 361 -23.58 22.53 1.97
N LEU A 362 -24.00 22.21 0.75
CA LEU A 362 -24.24 20.82 0.33
C LEU A 362 -22.96 19.98 0.32
N TYR A 363 -21.88 20.52 -0.26
CA TYR A 363 -20.60 19.83 -0.34
C TYR A 363 -20.00 19.52 1.04
N ASP A 364 -20.01 20.48 1.96
CA ASP A 364 -19.51 20.27 3.31
C ASP A 364 -20.35 19.26 4.10
N ALA A 365 -21.69 19.36 3.99
CA ALA A 365 -22.59 18.42 4.63
C ALA A 365 -22.45 16.98 4.11
N PHE A 366 -22.08 16.83 2.85
CA PHE A 366 -21.88 15.52 2.21
C PHE A 366 -20.90 14.64 2.99
N PHE A 367 -19.88 15.23 3.60
CA PHE A 367 -18.89 14.55 4.41
C PHE A 367 -19.19 14.62 5.91
N ALA A 368 -19.62 15.76 6.40
CA ALA A 368 -19.68 16.05 7.83
C ALA A 368 -20.99 15.65 8.52
N ASP A 369 -22.12 15.72 7.83
CA ASP A 369 -23.44 15.56 8.46
C ASP A 369 -24.47 15.04 7.43
N GLN A 370 -24.78 13.76 7.50
CA GLN A 370 -25.67 13.10 6.54
C GLN A 370 -27.13 13.59 6.64
N ASP A 371 -27.59 13.92 7.83
CA ASP A 371 -28.96 14.45 8.02
C ASP A 371 -29.10 15.86 7.42
N LYS A 372 -28.09 16.70 7.64
CA LYS A 372 -28.01 18.02 7.03
C LYS A 372 -27.88 17.94 5.51
N PHE A 373 -27.07 17.00 5.01
CA PHE A 373 -26.96 16.77 3.57
C PHE A 373 -28.31 16.42 2.95
N GLU A 374 -29.04 15.47 3.52
CA GLU A 374 -30.35 15.08 3.02
C GLU A 374 -31.34 16.25 3.03
N ALA A 375 -31.39 17.01 4.12
CA ALA A 375 -32.27 18.19 4.24
C ALA A 375 -31.94 19.24 3.17
N LEU A 376 -30.67 19.59 2.97
CA LEU A 376 -30.26 20.56 1.94
C LEU A 376 -30.48 20.03 0.53
N TYR A 377 -30.20 18.76 0.30
CA TYR A 377 -30.36 18.12 -1.00
C TYR A 377 -31.80 18.14 -1.48
N VAL A 378 -32.76 17.74 -0.62
CA VAL A 378 -34.17 17.77 -0.92
C VAL A 378 -34.66 19.21 -1.10
N LYS A 379 -34.22 20.14 -0.25
CA LYS A 379 -34.56 21.56 -0.37
C LYS A 379 -34.14 22.12 -1.72
N TYR A 380 -32.91 21.86 -2.15
CA TYR A 380 -32.38 22.36 -3.42
C TYR A 380 -33.00 21.67 -4.64
N GLU A 381 -33.42 20.40 -4.51
CA GLU A 381 -34.20 19.73 -5.56
C GLU A 381 -35.50 20.44 -5.86
N GLN A 382 -36.15 21.03 -4.85
CA GLN A 382 -37.44 21.70 -4.97
C GLN A 382 -37.31 23.19 -5.30
N ASP A 383 -36.15 23.79 -5.16
CA ASP A 383 -35.94 25.21 -5.39
C ASP A 383 -35.71 25.48 -6.91
N PRO A 384 -36.67 26.17 -7.57
CA PRO A 384 -36.53 26.45 -8.99
C PRO A 384 -35.41 27.45 -9.33
N ALA A 385 -34.90 28.18 -8.33
CA ALA A 385 -33.78 29.10 -8.52
C ALA A 385 -32.40 28.40 -8.59
N ILE A 386 -32.33 27.16 -8.09
CA ILE A 386 -31.08 26.39 -8.10
C ILE A 386 -30.96 25.62 -9.42
N ARG A 387 -29.85 25.83 -10.11
CA ARG A 387 -29.54 25.10 -11.34
C ARG A 387 -29.24 23.64 -11.02
N LYS A 388 -29.89 22.73 -11.71
CA LYS A 388 -29.79 21.29 -11.47
C LYS A 388 -30.10 20.49 -12.72
N LYS A 389 -29.69 19.21 -12.69
CA LYS A 389 -30.07 18.19 -13.67
C LYS A 389 -30.49 16.93 -12.91
N THR A 390 -31.57 16.30 -13.35
CA THR A 390 -32.06 15.08 -12.72
C THR A 390 -31.88 13.88 -13.64
N LEU A 391 -31.35 12.77 -13.10
CA LEU A 391 -31.16 11.50 -13.78
C LEU A 391 -31.80 10.39 -12.96
N LYS A 392 -32.21 9.30 -13.63
CA LYS A 392 -32.58 8.09 -12.90
C LYS A 392 -31.38 7.52 -12.18
N ALA A 393 -31.54 7.18 -10.90
CA ALA A 393 -30.45 6.62 -10.10
C ALA A 393 -29.87 5.35 -10.74
N VAL A 394 -30.73 4.44 -11.20
CA VAL A 394 -30.28 3.20 -11.85
C VAL A 394 -29.43 3.46 -13.10
N ASP A 395 -29.74 4.47 -13.89
CA ASP A 395 -28.99 4.81 -15.10
C ASP A 395 -27.60 5.37 -14.72
N LEU A 396 -27.52 6.24 -13.74
CA LEU A 396 -26.26 6.84 -13.29
C LEU A 396 -25.34 5.80 -12.64
N PHE A 397 -25.86 4.97 -11.74
CA PHE A 397 -25.10 3.88 -11.13
C PHE A 397 -24.66 2.85 -12.15
N SER A 398 -25.49 2.54 -13.14
CA SER A 398 -25.14 1.62 -14.22
C SER A 398 -24.01 2.15 -15.09
N LEU A 399 -24.04 3.45 -15.44
CA LEU A 399 -22.93 4.10 -16.16
C LEU A 399 -21.63 4.02 -15.37
N MET A 400 -21.69 4.34 -14.09
CA MET A 400 -20.51 4.26 -13.20
C MET A 400 -19.94 2.84 -13.15
N MET A 401 -20.76 1.83 -12.95
CA MET A 401 -20.32 0.44 -12.85
C MET A 401 -19.85 -0.11 -14.20
N GLN A 402 -20.43 0.33 -15.31
CA GLN A 402 -19.95 0.00 -16.65
C GLN A 402 -18.54 0.54 -16.90
N GLU A 403 -18.30 1.80 -16.54
CA GLU A 403 -16.97 2.41 -16.69
C GLU A 403 -15.97 1.81 -15.70
N ARG A 404 -16.40 1.46 -14.50
CA ARG A 404 -15.59 0.71 -13.54
C ARG A 404 -15.16 -0.64 -14.10
N ALA A 405 -16.08 -1.41 -14.63
CA ALA A 405 -15.79 -2.72 -15.23
C ALA A 405 -14.92 -2.60 -16.47
N GLY A 406 -15.16 -1.60 -17.31
CA GLY A 406 -14.43 -1.41 -18.57
C GLY A 406 -13.00 -0.92 -18.39
N THR A 407 -12.73 -0.09 -17.38
CA THR A 407 -11.40 0.48 -17.12
C THR A 407 -10.67 -0.23 -15.97
N GLY A 408 -11.41 -0.88 -15.08
CA GLY A 408 -10.90 -1.49 -13.83
C GLY A 408 -10.51 -0.48 -12.75
N ARG A 409 -10.53 0.82 -13.04
CA ARG A 409 -9.89 1.88 -12.24
C ARG A 409 -10.81 3.08 -11.95
N ILE A 410 -12.09 2.85 -11.91
CA ILE A 410 -13.07 3.77 -11.31
C ILE A 410 -13.37 3.22 -9.90
N TYR A 411 -12.83 3.88 -8.91
CA TYR A 411 -12.90 3.46 -7.52
C TYR A 411 -14.13 4.05 -6.83
N ILE A 412 -14.52 3.47 -5.71
CA ILE A 412 -15.69 3.89 -4.93
C ILE A 412 -15.22 4.33 -3.55
N GLN A 413 -15.69 5.50 -3.10
CA GLN A 413 -15.52 5.95 -1.73
C GLN A 413 -16.92 6.22 -1.12
N ASN A 414 -17.25 5.48 -0.07
CA ASN A 414 -18.46 5.68 0.71
C ASN A 414 -18.17 6.72 1.80
N VAL A 415 -18.42 7.99 1.51
CA VAL A 415 -18.00 9.11 2.35
C VAL A 415 -18.69 9.16 3.71
N ASP A 416 -19.91 8.66 3.81
CA ASP A 416 -20.62 8.53 5.08
C ASP A 416 -19.90 7.50 5.98
N HIS A 417 -19.54 6.33 5.47
CA HIS A 417 -18.77 5.34 6.25
C HIS A 417 -17.41 5.88 6.67
N CYS A 418 -16.74 6.66 5.82
CA CYS A 418 -15.49 7.31 6.15
C CYS A 418 -15.58 8.32 7.31
N ASN A 419 -16.78 8.81 7.62
CA ASN A 419 -17.01 9.85 8.63
C ASN A 419 -17.89 9.38 9.81
N THR A 420 -18.74 8.35 9.65
CA THR A 420 -19.55 7.79 10.73
C THR A 420 -18.85 6.66 11.47
N HIS A 421 -17.90 6.00 10.84
CA HIS A 421 -17.03 4.97 11.41
C HIS A 421 -15.56 5.42 11.30
N SER A 422 -15.24 6.50 11.99
CA SER A 422 -13.98 7.23 11.83
C SER A 422 -13.39 7.55 13.20
N PRO A 423 -12.05 7.56 13.31
CA PRO A 423 -11.39 8.08 14.51
C PRO A 423 -11.45 9.62 14.61
N PHE A 424 -11.93 10.32 13.59
CA PHE A 424 -12.05 11.77 13.57
C PHE A 424 -13.47 12.24 13.79
N ASP A 425 -13.64 13.35 14.53
CA ASP A 425 -14.92 14.03 14.63
C ASP A 425 -15.19 14.79 13.33
N PRO A 426 -16.21 14.38 12.55
CA PRO A 426 -16.47 14.98 11.24
C PRO A 426 -16.95 16.42 11.30
N SER A 427 -17.36 16.93 12.46
CA SER A 427 -17.70 18.34 12.65
C SER A 427 -16.46 19.25 12.67
N VAL A 428 -15.31 18.71 12.99
CA VAL A 428 -14.03 19.43 13.12
C VAL A 428 -13.00 19.00 12.09
N ALA A 429 -12.93 17.70 11.84
CA ALA A 429 -11.92 17.07 10.99
C ALA A 429 -12.55 16.03 10.03
N PRO A 430 -13.42 16.47 9.09
CA PRO A 430 -14.05 15.55 8.16
C PRO A 430 -13.04 14.93 7.20
N VAL A 431 -13.27 13.65 6.87
CA VAL A 431 -12.53 12.93 5.82
C VAL A 431 -13.23 13.16 4.49
N ARG A 432 -12.56 13.88 3.57
CA ARG A 432 -13.15 14.28 2.28
C ARG A 432 -12.53 13.61 1.07
N GLN A 433 -11.56 12.72 1.26
CA GLN A 433 -10.91 12.00 0.17
C GLN A 433 -10.23 10.74 0.65
N SER A 434 -9.64 10.01 -0.28
CA SER A 434 -8.70 8.94 -0.01
C SER A 434 -7.40 9.17 -0.81
N ASN A 435 -6.52 8.18 -0.81
CA ASN A 435 -5.25 8.22 -1.51
C ASN A 435 -5.34 7.53 -2.89
N LEU A 436 -4.19 7.32 -3.52
CA LEU A 436 -4.08 6.63 -4.81
C LEU A 436 -4.67 5.21 -4.76
N CYS A 437 -4.48 4.46 -3.67
CA CYS A 437 -4.88 3.06 -3.53
C CYS A 437 -6.08 2.82 -2.59
N LEU A 438 -6.78 3.86 -2.15
CA LEU A 438 -8.04 3.81 -1.41
C LEU A 438 -7.99 3.23 0.02
N GLU A 439 -6.83 3.05 0.63
CA GLU A 439 -6.74 2.57 2.04
C GLU A 439 -6.66 3.70 3.06
N ILE A 440 -6.40 4.93 2.66
CA ILE A 440 -6.23 6.07 3.55
C ILE A 440 -7.54 6.84 3.70
N ALA A 441 -7.88 7.16 4.93
CA ALA A 441 -9.06 7.96 5.28
C ALA A 441 -8.66 8.98 6.36
N LEU A 442 -8.11 10.11 5.92
CA LEU A 442 -7.54 11.16 6.76
C LEU A 442 -8.12 12.52 6.41
N PRO A 443 -8.24 13.44 7.40
CA PRO A 443 -8.66 14.80 7.16
C PRO A 443 -7.65 15.58 6.33
N THR A 444 -8.15 16.48 5.51
CA THR A 444 -7.38 17.43 4.71
C THR A 444 -8.01 18.82 4.77
N LYS A 445 -7.25 19.84 4.42
CA LYS A 445 -7.75 21.20 4.19
C LYS A 445 -7.11 21.76 2.92
N PRO A 446 -7.87 22.45 2.07
CA PRO A 446 -7.33 22.98 0.82
C PRO A 446 -6.22 24.02 1.07
N LEU A 447 -5.31 24.10 0.10
CA LEU A 447 -4.26 25.11 0.06
C LEU A 447 -4.75 26.34 -0.69
N ASN A 448 -4.40 27.54 -0.22
CA ASN A 448 -4.57 28.81 -0.95
C ASN A 448 -3.29 29.24 -1.68
N ASN A 449 -2.14 28.79 -1.20
CA ASN A 449 -0.85 28.90 -1.87
C ASN A 449 0.02 27.69 -1.47
N VAL A 450 1.13 27.50 -2.15
CA VAL A 450 1.97 26.31 -1.94
C VAL A 450 2.62 26.25 -0.55
N ASP A 451 2.83 27.38 0.08
CA ASP A 451 3.41 27.49 1.42
C ASP A 451 2.36 27.78 2.51
N ASP A 452 1.10 27.50 2.22
CA ASP A 452 -0.04 27.77 3.10
C ASP A 452 0.09 27.00 4.42
N GLU A 453 0.16 27.72 5.53
CA GLU A 453 0.21 27.17 6.88
C GLU A 453 -1.18 26.81 7.43
N ASP A 454 -2.23 27.33 6.83
CA ASP A 454 -3.63 27.04 7.21
C ASP A 454 -4.19 25.82 6.48
N GLY A 455 -3.56 25.41 5.39
CA GLY A 455 -3.89 24.17 4.70
C GLY A 455 -3.42 22.93 5.46
N GLU A 456 -3.91 21.78 5.04
CA GLU A 456 -3.49 20.49 5.61
C GLU A 456 -3.40 19.42 4.52
N ILE A 457 -2.19 18.89 4.32
CA ILE A 457 -1.91 17.76 3.46
C ILE A 457 -1.74 16.54 4.35
N ALA A 458 -2.47 15.46 4.04
CA ALA A 458 -2.32 14.21 4.76
C ALA A 458 -1.28 13.32 4.09
N LEU A 459 -0.44 12.67 4.89
CA LEU A 459 0.56 11.72 4.46
C LEU A 459 0.25 10.34 5.02
N CYS A 460 0.49 9.29 4.23
CA CYS A 460 0.42 7.93 4.72
C CYS A 460 1.77 7.49 5.29
N THR A 461 1.74 6.82 6.45
CA THR A 461 2.89 6.21 7.10
C THR A 461 2.51 4.77 7.42
N LEU A 462 3.05 3.84 6.65
CA LEU A 462 2.53 2.49 6.54
C LEU A 462 3.53 1.44 7.04
N SER A 463 2.97 0.32 7.51
CA SER A 463 3.67 -0.93 7.80
C SER A 463 2.65 -2.06 7.78
N ALA A 464 3.07 -3.30 7.90
CA ALA A 464 2.16 -4.43 7.93
C ALA A 464 2.69 -5.56 8.83
N PHE A 465 1.77 -6.25 9.49
CA PHE A 465 2.05 -7.51 10.17
C PHE A 465 1.95 -8.66 9.20
N ASN A 466 2.93 -9.56 9.23
CA ASN A 466 2.86 -10.83 8.53
C ASN A 466 2.05 -11.83 9.37
N LEU A 467 0.80 -12.06 9.00
CA LEU A 467 -0.09 -12.96 9.72
C LEU A 467 0.43 -14.41 9.73
N GLY A 468 1.20 -14.79 8.72
CA GLY A 468 1.83 -16.11 8.67
C GLY A 468 2.93 -16.34 9.71
N ALA A 469 3.51 -15.28 10.24
CA ALA A 469 4.56 -15.34 11.27
C ALA A 469 4.01 -15.27 12.70
N ILE A 470 2.68 -15.21 12.87
CA ILE A 470 2.00 -15.15 14.16
C ILE A 470 1.60 -16.56 14.57
N GLU A 471 2.08 -17.03 15.72
CA GLU A 471 1.70 -18.32 16.29
C GLU A 471 0.44 -18.20 17.16
N LYS A 472 0.36 -17.14 17.95
CA LYS A 472 -0.79 -16.82 18.81
C LYS A 472 -1.06 -15.32 18.76
N LEU A 473 -2.31 -14.92 18.98
CA LEU A 473 -2.74 -13.51 18.84
C LEU A 473 -2.05 -12.58 19.85
N GLU A 474 -1.66 -13.08 21.00
CA GLU A 474 -0.92 -12.31 22.01
C GLU A 474 0.46 -11.85 21.52
N ASP A 475 1.05 -12.53 20.55
CA ASP A 475 2.32 -12.12 19.94
C ASP A 475 2.21 -10.76 19.26
N LEU A 476 1.00 -10.35 18.87
CA LEU A 476 0.73 -9.03 18.29
C LEU A 476 1.01 -7.88 19.27
N GLU A 477 0.99 -8.10 20.58
CA GLU A 477 1.26 -7.03 21.55
C GLU A 477 2.66 -6.44 21.39
N GLU A 478 3.69 -7.28 21.30
CA GLU A 478 5.06 -6.83 21.06
C GLU A 478 5.25 -6.27 19.66
N MET A 479 4.69 -6.93 18.66
CA MET A 479 4.78 -6.47 17.28
C MET A 479 4.13 -5.09 17.11
N ALA A 480 2.98 -4.85 17.74
CA ALA A 480 2.30 -3.58 17.73
C ALA A 480 3.13 -2.48 18.39
N GLU A 481 3.73 -2.75 19.56
CA GLU A 481 4.62 -1.80 20.22
C GLU A 481 5.77 -1.38 19.30
N LEU A 482 6.47 -2.35 18.71
CA LEU A 482 7.62 -2.08 17.84
C LEU A 482 7.21 -1.31 16.57
N ALA A 483 6.12 -1.70 15.93
CA ALA A 483 5.64 -1.03 14.73
C ALA A 483 5.21 0.42 14.99
N VAL A 484 4.45 0.66 16.07
CA VAL A 484 4.00 2.01 16.43
C VAL A 484 5.19 2.89 16.81
N ARG A 485 6.14 2.39 17.61
CA ARG A 485 7.35 3.13 17.97
C ARG A 485 8.19 3.52 16.76
N ALA A 486 8.43 2.58 15.86
CA ALA A 486 9.23 2.80 14.67
C ALA A 486 8.59 3.83 13.73
N LEU A 487 7.29 3.70 13.45
CA LEU A 487 6.57 4.60 12.55
C LEU A 487 6.34 5.97 13.17
N ASP A 488 6.08 6.06 14.47
CA ASP A 488 5.98 7.36 15.16
C ASP A 488 7.31 8.11 15.12
N ALA A 489 8.43 7.41 15.34
CA ALA A 489 9.77 7.98 15.22
C ALA A 489 10.09 8.40 13.77
N LEU A 490 9.60 7.68 12.77
CA LEU A 490 9.76 8.02 11.36
C LEU A 490 9.16 9.41 11.03
N LEU A 491 8.05 9.78 11.66
CA LEU A 491 7.42 11.10 11.45
C LEU A 491 8.36 12.25 11.81
N ASP A 492 9.20 12.06 12.83
CA ASP A 492 10.19 13.05 13.25
C ASP A 492 11.50 12.95 12.45
N TYR A 493 11.79 11.78 11.91
CA TYR A 493 13.01 11.53 11.13
C TYR A 493 12.92 12.07 9.70
N GLN A 494 11.73 12.08 9.08
CA GLN A 494 11.58 12.53 7.71
C GLN A 494 11.53 14.05 7.57
N ASP A 495 11.87 14.54 6.36
CA ASP A 495 11.71 15.93 5.97
C ASP A 495 10.37 16.13 5.26
N TYR A 496 9.84 17.35 5.37
CA TYR A 496 8.56 17.69 4.77
C TYR A 496 8.75 18.79 3.72
N PRO A 497 8.54 18.50 2.41
CA PRO A 497 8.68 19.49 1.35
C PRO A 497 7.71 20.68 1.44
N LEU A 498 6.56 20.46 2.09
CA LEU A 498 5.51 21.46 2.23
C LEU A 498 5.09 21.63 3.70
N LYS A 499 4.86 22.87 4.11
CA LYS A 499 4.45 23.22 5.49
C LYS A 499 3.12 22.55 5.88
N ALA A 500 2.15 22.51 4.96
CA ALA A 500 0.86 21.88 5.21
C ALA A 500 0.96 20.39 5.50
N ALA A 501 1.91 19.69 4.88
CA ALA A 501 2.16 18.28 5.14
C ALA A 501 2.83 18.07 6.50
N LYS A 502 3.78 18.92 6.88
CA LYS A 502 4.41 18.87 8.21
C LYS A 502 3.38 19.12 9.30
N LYS A 503 2.53 20.13 9.12
CA LYS A 503 1.46 20.46 10.06
C LYS A 503 0.52 19.27 10.27
N GLY A 504 -0.01 18.68 9.21
CA GLY A 504 -0.90 17.53 9.29
C GLY A 504 -0.25 16.35 10.01
N SER A 505 0.97 16.01 9.64
CA SER A 505 1.71 14.88 10.22
C SER A 505 2.06 15.10 11.70
N MET A 506 2.55 16.25 12.07
CA MET A 506 2.92 16.56 13.45
C MET A 506 1.73 16.70 14.38
N ASN A 507 0.61 17.26 13.89
CA ASN A 507 -0.59 17.44 14.71
C ASN A 507 -1.37 16.15 14.93
N ARG A 508 -1.44 15.29 13.93
CA ARG A 508 -2.27 14.08 13.97
C ARG A 508 -1.49 12.80 14.17
N ARG A 509 -0.21 12.78 13.82
CA ARG A 509 0.69 11.63 13.94
C ARG A 509 0.03 10.32 13.47
N THR A 510 -0.54 10.37 12.26
CA THR A 510 -1.34 9.29 11.68
C THR A 510 -0.47 8.12 11.22
N LEU A 511 -0.90 6.92 11.55
CA LEU A 511 -0.27 5.67 11.11
C LEU A 511 -1.30 4.80 10.39
N GLY A 512 -0.82 3.96 9.47
CA GLY A 512 -1.64 2.96 8.78
C GLY A 512 -0.93 1.61 8.78
N ILE A 513 -1.20 0.79 9.78
CA ILE A 513 -0.63 -0.54 9.91
C ILE A 513 -1.65 -1.56 9.42
N GLY A 514 -1.27 -2.35 8.43
CA GLY A 514 -2.11 -3.37 7.83
C GLY A 514 -1.57 -4.77 8.04
N VAL A 515 -1.90 -5.66 7.11
CA VAL A 515 -1.48 -7.05 7.15
C VAL A 515 -1.01 -7.52 5.78
N ILE A 516 -0.14 -8.52 5.77
CA ILE A 516 0.22 -9.32 4.60
C ILE A 516 -0.01 -10.79 4.93
N ASN A 517 -0.04 -11.62 3.90
CA ASN A 517 -0.09 -13.09 4.05
C ASN A 517 -1.42 -13.61 4.61
N TYR A 518 -2.51 -12.88 4.40
CA TYR A 518 -3.82 -13.28 4.89
C TYR A 518 -4.31 -14.58 4.25
N ALA A 519 -4.07 -14.79 2.96
CA ALA A 519 -4.44 -16.02 2.27
C ALA A 519 -3.73 -17.25 2.88
N TYR A 520 -2.44 -17.12 3.18
CA TYR A 520 -1.70 -18.15 3.88
C TYR A 520 -2.25 -18.39 5.30
N TYR A 521 -2.55 -17.31 6.00
CA TYR A 521 -3.13 -17.39 7.35
C TYR A 521 -4.45 -18.14 7.38
N LEU A 522 -5.33 -17.89 6.40
CA LEU A 522 -6.57 -18.67 6.24
C LEU A 522 -6.27 -20.15 5.96
N ALA A 523 -5.43 -20.43 4.99
CA ALA A 523 -5.07 -21.79 4.60
C ALA A 523 -4.45 -22.57 5.77
N LYS A 524 -3.54 -21.94 6.51
CA LYS A 524 -2.88 -22.50 7.69
C LYS A 524 -3.87 -22.89 8.80
N ASN A 525 -4.95 -22.13 8.93
CA ASN A 525 -6.00 -22.36 9.93
C ASN A 525 -7.20 -23.14 9.39
N GLY A 526 -7.09 -23.71 8.19
CA GLY A 526 -8.18 -24.50 7.59
C GLY A 526 -9.41 -23.68 7.19
N ALA A 527 -9.26 -22.38 7.01
CA ALA A 527 -10.33 -21.46 6.65
C ALA A 527 -10.26 -21.06 5.17
N ARG A 528 -11.40 -20.65 4.62
CA ARG A 528 -11.56 -20.24 3.23
C ARG A 528 -12.22 -18.87 3.13
N TYR A 529 -12.07 -18.22 1.96
CA TYR A 529 -12.72 -16.93 1.69
C TYR A 529 -14.24 -17.06 1.52
N SER A 530 -14.72 -18.13 0.86
CA SER A 530 -16.05 -18.17 0.28
C SER A 530 -17.11 -18.91 1.09
N ASP A 531 -16.73 -19.68 2.12
CA ASP A 531 -17.63 -20.62 2.81
C ASP A 531 -18.05 -20.19 4.24
N GLY A 532 -17.64 -19.01 4.67
CA GLY A 532 -17.92 -18.50 6.01
C GLY A 532 -16.99 -19.03 7.11
N SER A 533 -16.11 -19.98 6.82
CA SER A 533 -15.18 -20.57 7.79
C SER A 533 -14.12 -19.59 8.32
N GLY A 534 -13.87 -18.50 7.58
CA GLY A 534 -12.90 -17.49 7.95
C GLY A 534 -13.45 -16.33 8.80
N LEU A 535 -14.76 -16.21 8.98
CA LEU A 535 -15.38 -15.05 9.62
C LEU A 535 -14.97 -14.87 11.08
N ALA A 536 -15.11 -15.90 11.90
CA ALA A 536 -14.76 -15.82 13.32
C ALA A 536 -13.26 -15.63 13.54
N LEU A 537 -12.43 -16.34 12.80
CA LEU A 537 -10.97 -16.19 12.83
C LEU A 537 -10.54 -14.76 12.47
N THR A 538 -11.12 -14.20 11.40
CA THR A 538 -10.84 -12.83 10.95
C THR A 538 -11.26 -11.80 11.98
N HIS A 539 -12.43 -11.99 12.59
CA HIS A 539 -12.92 -11.13 13.65
C HIS A 539 -11.97 -11.11 14.85
N ARG A 540 -11.57 -12.26 15.37
CA ARG A 540 -10.62 -12.35 16.49
C ARG A 540 -9.27 -11.72 16.15
N THR A 541 -8.77 -11.96 14.95
CA THR A 541 -7.45 -11.47 14.53
C THR A 541 -7.44 -9.95 14.41
N PHE A 542 -8.43 -9.36 13.77
CA PHE A 542 -8.49 -7.90 13.59
C PHE A 542 -8.90 -7.17 14.87
N GLU A 543 -9.67 -7.79 15.74
CA GLU A 543 -9.86 -7.29 17.10
C GLU A 543 -8.51 -7.15 17.81
N ALA A 544 -7.70 -8.18 17.82
CA ALA A 544 -6.39 -8.18 18.47
C ALA A 544 -5.45 -7.13 17.86
N ILE A 545 -5.43 -7.00 16.54
CA ILE A 545 -4.59 -6.02 15.83
C ILE A 545 -4.93 -4.60 16.30
N GLN A 546 -6.20 -4.20 16.19
CA GLN A 546 -6.60 -2.83 16.58
C GLN A 546 -6.42 -2.57 18.08
N TYR A 547 -6.78 -3.55 18.90
CA TYR A 547 -6.62 -3.45 20.35
C TYR A 547 -5.18 -3.21 20.76
N TYR A 548 -4.24 -4.03 20.30
CA TYR A 548 -2.83 -3.91 20.68
C TYR A 548 -2.16 -2.67 20.09
N LEU A 549 -2.58 -2.24 18.90
CA LEU A 549 -2.10 -0.98 18.32
C LEU A 549 -2.57 0.23 19.11
N LEU A 550 -3.82 0.28 19.53
CA LEU A 550 -4.34 1.33 20.41
C LEU A 550 -3.60 1.32 21.76
N LYS A 551 -3.41 0.15 22.35
CA LYS A 551 -2.68 -0.01 23.61
C LYS A 551 -1.24 0.50 23.49
N ALA A 552 -0.55 0.18 22.40
CA ALA A 552 0.79 0.68 22.12
C ALA A 552 0.82 2.22 21.99
N SER A 553 -0.17 2.80 21.29
CA SER A 553 -0.27 4.24 21.14
C SER A 553 -0.58 4.97 22.44
N VAL A 554 -1.36 4.37 23.33
CA VAL A 554 -1.56 4.87 24.71
C VAL A 554 -0.23 4.90 25.45
N GLN A 555 0.56 3.84 25.36
CA GLN A 555 1.87 3.77 26.00
C GLN A 555 2.83 4.84 25.48
N LEU A 556 2.84 5.08 24.17
CA LEU A 556 3.63 6.17 23.59
C LEU A 556 3.12 7.55 24.06
N ALA A 557 1.81 7.71 24.23
CA ALA A 557 1.26 8.94 24.79
C ALA A 557 1.72 9.19 26.24
N ARG A 558 1.89 8.14 27.07
CA ARG A 558 2.47 8.27 28.41
C ARG A 558 3.91 8.76 28.37
N GLU A 559 4.68 8.28 27.41
CA GLU A 559 6.12 8.58 27.30
C GLU A 559 6.38 9.92 26.61
N PHE A 560 5.65 10.25 25.55
CA PHE A 560 5.92 11.39 24.64
C PHE A 560 4.79 12.42 24.58
N GLY A 561 3.68 12.18 25.24
CA GLY A 561 2.46 12.97 25.15
C GLY A 561 1.55 12.54 24.00
N PRO A 562 0.24 12.82 24.10
CA PRO A 562 -0.70 12.58 22.99
C PRO A 562 -0.40 13.49 21.81
N CYS A 563 -0.88 13.13 20.63
CA CYS A 563 -0.77 14.01 19.47
C CYS A 563 -1.54 15.32 19.72
N PRO A 564 -1.04 16.47 19.19
CA PRO A 564 -1.68 17.78 19.43
C PRO A 564 -3.16 17.83 19.07
N ALA A 565 -3.58 17.16 18.00
CA ALA A 565 -4.97 17.14 17.54
C ALA A 565 -5.81 16.00 18.15
N PHE A 566 -5.36 15.37 19.23
CA PHE A 566 -6.11 14.26 19.85
C PHE A 566 -7.56 14.63 20.18
N ASN A 567 -7.81 15.87 20.64
CA ASN A 567 -9.16 16.32 20.98
C ASN A 567 -10.11 16.49 19.77
N GLU A 568 -9.59 16.44 18.56
CA GLU A 568 -10.39 16.41 17.33
C GLU A 568 -10.80 14.98 16.94
N THR A 569 -10.42 13.97 17.73
CA THR A 569 -10.74 12.56 17.48
C THR A 569 -11.96 12.11 18.26
N THR A 570 -12.67 11.12 17.72
CA THR A 570 -13.72 10.40 18.46
C THR A 570 -13.14 9.56 19.59
N TYR A 571 -11.89 9.16 19.50
CA TYR A 571 -11.15 8.47 20.57
C TYR A 571 -11.09 9.32 21.85
N ALA A 572 -10.93 10.64 21.72
CA ALA A 572 -10.96 11.55 22.87
C ALA A 572 -12.31 11.53 23.61
N GLN A 573 -13.37 11.22 22.92
CA GLN A 573 -14.72 11.07 23.48
C GLN A 573 -14.99 9.65 24.02
N GLY A 574 -14.00 8.75 23.93
CA GLY A 574 -14.14 7.35 24.31
C GLY A 574 -14.95 6.52 23.29
N ILE A 575 -15.10 7.01 22.07
CA ILE A 575 -15.78 6.28 20.99
C ILE A 575 -14.74 5.50 20.20
N LEU A 576 -14.89 4.17 20.16
CA LEU A 576 -13.98 3.24 19.54
C LEU A 576 -14.60 2.60 18.29
N PRO A 577 -13.83 1.93 17.42
CA PRO A 577 -14.39 1.24 16.25
C PRO A 577 -15.49 0.23 16.60
N ILE A 578 -15.39 -0.42 17.74
CA ILE A 578 -16.40 -1.38 18.25
C ILE A 578 -17.76 -0.73 18.56
N ASP A 579 -17.83 0.59 18.62
CA ASP A 579 -19.06 1.33 18.92
C ASP A 579 -19.80 1.80 17.66
N THR A 580 -19.11 1.95 16.52
CA THR A 580 -19.64 2.65 15.35
C THR A 580 -19.69 1.82 14.06
N TYR A 581 -19.31 0.56 14.11
CA TYR A 581 -19.35 -0.31 12.94
C TYR A 581 -20.77 -0.61 12.45
N LYS A 582 -20.90 -1.08 11.23
CA LYS A 582 -22.20 -1.47 10.65
C LYS A 582 -22.73 -2.73 11.32
N LYS A 583 -23.83 -2.58 12.04
CA LYS A 583 -24.45 -3.67 12.83
C LYS A 583 -24.98 -4.83 11.98
N ASP A 584 -25.15 -4.63 10.68
CA ASP A 584 -25.44 -5.73 9.73
C ASP A 584 -24.38 -6.83 9.79
N LEU A 585 -23.15 -6.51 10.17
CA LEU A 585 -22.06 -7.49 10.34
C LEU A 585 -22.36 -8.52 11.44
N ASP A 586 -23.13 -8.17 12.45
CA ASP A 586 -23.50 -9.09 13.53
C ASP A 586 -24.38 -10.23 13.03
N THR A 587 -25.07 -10.07 11.91
CA THR A 587 -25.81 -11.13 11.23
C THR A 587 -24.93 -12.14 10.52
N LEU A 588 -23.72 -11.72 10.12
CA LEU A 588 -22.72 -12.59 9.47
C LEU A 588 -21.87 -13.34 10.48
N CYS A 589 -21.47 -12.64 11.53
CA CYS A 589 -20.49 -13.12 12.49
C CYS A 589 -20.89 -12.66 13.90
N ASN A 590 -21.28 -13.61 14.72
CA ASN A 590 -21.69 -13.36 16.11
C ASN A 590 -20.53 -13.66 17.09
N GLU A 591 -19.29 -13.45 16.65
CA GLU A 591 -18.12 -13.64 17.49
C GLU A 591 -18.06 -12.56 18.57
N PRO A 592 -17.93 -12.93 19.87
CA PRO A 592 -17.79 -11.94 20.91
C PRO A 592 -16.41 -11.26 20.87
N LEU A 593 -16.31 -10.09 21.52
CA LEU A 593 -15.04 -9.48 21.82
C LEU A 593 -14.31 -10.26 22.92
N HIS A 594 -13.02 -10.52 22.73
CA HIS A 594 -12.21 -11.33 23.63
C HIS A 594 -11.27 -10.51 24.51
N LEU A 595 -11.08 -9.22 24.20
CA LEU A 595 -10.12 -8.36 24.90
C LEU A 595 -10.84 -7.29 25.73
N ASP A 596 -10.14 -6.74 26.71
CA ASP A 596 -10.71 -5.76 27.65
C ASP A 596 -10.76 -4.35 27.07
N TRP A 597 -11.70 -4.11 26.19
CA TRP A 597 -11.91 -2.83 25.54
C TRP A 597 -12.33 -1.71 26.50
N GLU A 598 -12.99 -2.04 27.60
CA GLU A 598 -13.46 -1.00 28.56
C GLU A 598 -12.29 -0.40 29.34
N THR A 599 -11.34 -1.20 29.78
CA THR A 599 -10.12 -0.69 30.39
C THR A 599 -9.32 0.16 29.40
N LEU A 600 -9.17 -0.30 28.16
CA LEU A 600 -8.52 0.45 27.10
C LEU A 600 -9.23 1.78 26.81
N ARG A 601 -10.56 1.79 26.76
CA ARG A 601 -11.38 3.00 26.59
C ARG A 601 -11.06 4.05 27.65
N GLN A 602 -10.99 3.65 28.91
CA GLN A 602 -10.67 4.55 30.02
C GLN A 602 -9.23 5.07 29.94
N GLU A 603 -8.29 4.23 29.56
CA GLU A 603 -6.90 4.64 29.37
C GLU A 603 -6.77 5.66 28.22
N ILE A 604 -7.46 5.46 27.11
CA ILE A 604 -7.50 6.41 25.98
C ILE A 604 -8.06 7.76 26.44
N LYS A 605 -9.14 7.75 27.22
CA LYS A 605 -9.76 8.98 27.72
C LYS A 605 -8.88 9.75 28.71
N THR A 606 -8.12 9.05 29.53
CA THR A 606 -7.30 9.66 30.58
C THR A 606 -5.90 10.03 30.12
N VAL A 607 -5.26 9.20 29.32
CA VAL A 607 -3.87 9.38 28.83
C VAL A 607 -3.83 10.01 27.45
N GLY A 608 -4.76 9.64 26.56
CA GLY A 608 -4.76 10.01 25.16
C GLY A 608 -4.04 8.98 24.27
N LEU A 609 -3.94 9.31 22.99
CA LEU A 609 -3.23 8.53 21.99
C LEU A 609 -2.11 9.37 21.37
N ARG A 610 -0.95 8.77 21.19
CA ARG A 610 0.14 9.37 20.43
C ARG A 610 -0.22 9.54 18.97
N ASN A 611 -1.01 8.62 18.42
CA ASN A 611 -1.37 8.52 17.01
C ASN A 611 -2.88 8.56 16.86
N SER A 612 -3.38 9.43 16.01
CA SER A 612 -4.82 9.62 15.81
C SER A 612 -5.47 8.51 14.99
N THR A 613 -4.68 7.80 14.16
CA THR A 613 -5.07 6.58 13.46
C THR A 613 -3.98 5.52 13.59
N LEU A 614 -4.34 4.26 13.45
CA LEU A 614 -3.41 3.15 13.60
C LEU A 614 -3.47 2.12 12.48
N THR A 615 -4.61 1.91 11.84
CA THR A 615 -4.80 0.84 10.85
C THR A 615 -5.25 1.33 9.49
N ALA A 616 -4.70 0.71 8.46
CA ALA A 616 -5.13 0.80 7.07
C ALA A 616 -4.68 -0.47 6.35
N LEU A 617 -5.49 -1.02 5.46
CA LEU A 617 -5.12 -2.23 4.74
C LEU A 617 -4.78 -1.88 3.29
N MET A 618 -3.48 -1.90 3.00
CA MET A 618 -2.90 -1.49 1.73
C MET A 618 -2.62 -2.68 0.79
N PRO A 619 -2.51 -2.44 -0.53
CA PRO A 619 -1.93 -3.42 -1.43
C PRO A 619 -0.41 -3.55 -1.18
N SER A 620 0.10 -4.76 -1.24
CA SER A 620 1.49 -5.08 -0.85
C SER A 620 2.22 -5.98 -1.84
N GLU A 621 1.89 -5.92 -3.12
CA GLU A 621 2.41 -6.84 -4.14
C GLU A 621 3.94 -6.95 -4.18
N THR A 622 4.65 -5.86 -3.90
CA THR A 622 6.12 -5.85 -3.94
C THR A 622 6.71 -6.22 -2.58
N SER A 623 6.29 -5.55 -1.51
CA SER A 623 6.90 -5.75 -0.19
C SER A 623 6.55 -7.10 0.44
N SER A 624 5.38 -7.65 0.15
CA SER A 624 5.01 -8.99 0.62
C SER A 624 5.94 -10.07 0.07
N GLN A 625 6.48 -9.91 -1.14
CA GLN A 625 7.42 -10.85 -1.74
C GLN A 625 8.73 -10.96 -0.95
N ILE A 626 9.16 -9.89 -0.30
CA ILE A 626 10.36 -9.91 0.56
C ILE A 626 10.22 -10.95 1.67
N SER A 627 9.03 -11.09 2.22
CA SER A 627 8.72 -12.03 3.30
C SER A 627 8.22 -13.39 2.78
N ASN A 628 8.30 -13.66 1.50
CA ASN A 628 7.66 -14.80 0.83
C ASN A 628 6.17 -14.93 1.22
N ALA A 629 5.49 -13.80 1.31
CA ALA A 629 4.10 -13.70 1.76
C ALA A 629 3.15 -13.47 0.59
N THR A 630 1.91 -13.87 0.75
CA THR A 630 0.83 -13.51 -0.17
C THR A 630 0.49 -12.03 -0.05
N ASN A 631 -0.03 -11.42 -1.12
CA ASN A 631 -0.31 -10.00 -1.22
C ASN A 631 -1.45 -9.59 -0.28
N GLY A 632 -1.16 -8.80 0.75
CA GLY A 632 -2.16 -8.20 1.64
C GLY A 632 -3.23 -9.18 2.10
N ILE A 633 -4.47 -8.85 1.81
CA ILE A 633 -5.64 -9.67 2.09
C ILE A 633 -6.16 -10.43 0.86
N GLU A 634 -5.50 -10.29 -0.29
CA GLU A 634 -5.96 -10.86 -1.55
C GLU A 634 -5.71 -12.36 -1.65
N PRO A 635 -6.65 -13.13 -2.22
CA PRO A 635 -6.41 -14.52 -2.55
C PRO A 635 -5.39 -14.62 -3.71
N PRO A 636 -4.49 -15.61 -3.69
CA PRO A 636 -3.55 -15.79 -4.79
C PRO A 636 -4.26 -16.26 -6.06
N ARG A 637 -3.76 -15.84 -7.20
CA ARG A 637 -4.30 -16.26 -8.50
C ARG A 637 -3.94 -17.70 -8.85
N GLY A 638 -2.76 -18.14 -8.41
CA GLY A 638 -2.24 -19.50 -8.60
C GLY A 638 -1.31 -19.89 -7.45
N LEU A 639 -1.02 -21.17 -7.35
CA LEU A 639 -0.06 -21.69 -6.35
C LEU A 639 1.37 -21.27 -6.69
N VAL A 640 1.68 -21.08 -7.96
CA VAL A 640 2.89 -20.46 -8.47
C VAL A 640 2.48 -19.28 -9.34
N SER A 641 2.74 -18.08 -8.88
CA SER A 641 2.46 -16.86 -9.64
C SER A 641 3.63 -16.51 -10.53
N VAL A 642 3.37 -16.12 -11.77
CA VAL A 642 4.38 -15.73 -12.76
C VAL A 642 4.21 -14.26 -13.09
N LYS A 643 5.26 -13.48 -12.92
CA LYS A 643 5.30 -12.06 -13.29
C LYS A 643 6.37 -11.80 -14.33
N ALA A 644 6.00 -11.15 -15.41
CA ALA A 644 6.97 -10.60 -16.35
C ALA A 644 7.53 -9.28 -15.79
N SER A 645 8.85 -9.14 -15.72
CA SER A 645 9.55 -7.92 -15.33
C SER A 645 10.55 -7.53 -16.41
N LYS A 646 11.13 -6.33 -16.30
CA LYS A 646 12.23 -5.90 -17.18
C LYS A 646 13.45 -6.84 -17.10
N ASP A 647 13.60 -7.50 -15.96
CA ASP A 647 14.73 -8.39 -15.67
C ASP A 647 14.43 -9.88 -15.95
N GLY A 648 13.27 -10.16 -16.56
CA GLY A 648 12.84 -11.51 -16.91
C GLY A 648 11.58 -11.96 -16.19
N ILE A 649 11.34 -13.26 -16.23
CA ILE A 649 10.15 -13.88 -15.58
C ILE A 649 10.46 -14.13 -14.11
N LEU A 650 9.61 -13.61 -13.23
CA LEU A 650 9.67 -13.81 -11.79
C LEU A 650 8.57 -14.77 -11.35
N LYS A 651 8.94 -15.86 -10.69
CA LYS A 651 8.02 -16.86 -10.15
C LYS A 651 7.99 -16.78 -8.64
N GLN A 652 6.78 -16.75 -8.07
CA GLN A 652 6.58 -16.80 -6.62
C GLN A 652 5.66 -17.98 -6.26
N VAL A 653 6.12 -18.81 -5.34
CA VAL A 653 5.38 -19.95 -4.82
C VAL A 653 4.67 -19.56 -3.53
N VAL A 654 3.43 -19.99 -3.34
CA VAL A 654 2.69 -19.76 -2.07
C VAL A 654 3.43 -20.38 -0.88
N PRO A 655 3.37 -19.77 0.32
CA PRO A 655 4.01 -20.30 1.51
C PRO A 655 3.53 -21.72 1.86
N GLU A 656 4.46 -22.54 2.33
CA GLU A 656 4.22 -23.94 2.72
C GLU A 656 3.47 -24.77 1.64
N TYR A 657 3.88 -24.60 0.40
CA TYR A 657 3.23 -25.23 -0.75
C TYR A 657 2.96 -26.73 -0.53
N HIS A 658 3.96 -27.49 -0.10
CA HIS A 658 3.83 -28.95 0.04
C HIS A 658 2.74 -29.36 1.04
N ARG A 659 2.58 -28.61 2.12
CA ARG A 659 1.61 -28.89 3.17
C ARG A 659 0.22 -28.31 2.88
N LEU A 660 0.15 -27.14 2.23
CA LEU A 660 -1.07 -26.35 2.17
C LEU A 660 -1.65 -26.16 0.76
N LYS A 661 -1.08 -26.78 -0.27
CA LYS A 661 -1.54 -26.62 -1.66
C LYS A 661 -3.05 -26.86 -1.84
N ASP A 662 -3.63 -27.80 -1.13
CA ASP A 662 -5.04 -28.14 -1.19
C ASP A 662 -5.92 -27.28 -0.25
N GLN A 663 -5.31 -26.47 0.62
CA GLN A 663 -6.00 -25.61 1.56
C GLN A 663 -6.19 -24.18 1.03
N TYR A 664 -5.36 -23.73 0.10
CA TYR A 664 -5.51 -22.40 -0.51
C TYR A 664 -6.76 -22.33 -1.38
N GLU A 665 -7.57 -21.30 -1.17
CA GLU A 665 -8.65 -20.95 -2.09
C GLU A 665 -8.17 -19.88 -3.06
N LEU A 666 -7.95 -20.29 -4.32
CA LEU A 666 -7.44 -19.39 -5.35
C LEU A 666 -8.53 -18.42 -5.81
N LEU A 667 -8.11 -17.25 -6.29
CA LEU A 667 -9.00 -16.15 -6.69
C LEU A 667 -10.13 -16.62 -7.62
N TRP A 668 -9.78 -17.30 -8.70
CA TRP A 668 -10.74 -17.71 -9.72
C TRP A 668 -11.51 -19.00 -9.39
N LYS A 669 -11.24 -19.61 -8.24
CA LYS A 669 -12.00 -20.76 -7.72
C LYS A 669 -13.17 -20.33 -6.83
N GLN A 670 -13.18 -19.09 -6.36
CA GLN A 670 -14.27 -18.55 -5.56
C GLN A 670 -15.54 -18.41 -6.41
N PRO A 671 -16.73 -18.79 -5.87
CA PRO A 671 -17.98 -18.76 -6.65
C PRO A 671 -18.46 -17.34 -6.97
N SER A 672 -18.15 -16.38 -6.09
CA SER A 672 -18.54 -14.97 -6.21
C SER A 672 -17.65 -14.09 -5.34
N VAL A 673 -17.88 -12.77 -5.38
CA VAL A 673 -17.20 -11.81 -4.51
C VAL A 673 -17.78 -11.73 -3.09
N ASP A 674 -18.90 -12.37 -2.83
CA ASP A 674 -19.62 -12.25 -1.54
C ASP A 674 -18.78 -12.63 -0.34
N GLY A 675 -18.10 -13.77 -0.38
CA GLY A 675 -17.28 -14.23 0.74
C GLY A 675 -16.15 -13.26 1.07
N TYR A 676 -15.48 -12.76 0.07
CA TYR A 676 -14.43 -11.74 0.22
C TYR A 676 -15.00 -10.44 0.81
N LEU A 677 -16.12 -9.93 0.31
CA LEU A 677 -16.76 -8.72 0.82
C LEU A 677 -17.20 -8.87 2.28
N GLN A 678 -17.68 -10.04 2.67
CA GLN A 678 -18.03 -10.32 4.07
C GLN A 678 -16.80 -10.23 4.98
N LEU A 679 -15.69 -10.86 4.59
CA LEU A 679 -14.43 -10.80 5.34
C LEU A 679 -13.89 -9.37 5.44
N VAL A 680 -13.92 -8.62 4.34
CA VAL A 680 -13.50 -7.22 4.34
C VAL A 680 -14.40 -6.36 5.25
N GLY A 681 -15.70 -6.62 5.28
CA GLY A 681 -16.61 -5.97 6.21
C GLY A 681 -16.23 -6.23 7.68
N ILE A 682 -15.92 -7.47 8.02
CA ILE A 682 -15.42 -7.82 9.37
C ILE A 682 -14.10 -7.10 9.68
N MET A 683 -13.17 -7.03 8.73
CA MET A 683 -11.93 -6.27 8.90
C MET A 683 -12.21 -4.78 9.13
N GLN A 684 -13.12 -4.19 8.34
CA GLN A 684 -13.46 -2.77 8.44
C GLN A 684 -14.10 -2.40 9.79
N LYS A 685 -14.74 -3.35 10.48
CA LYS A 685 -15.23 -3.14 11.85
C LYS A 685 -14.14 -2.60 12.77
N PHE A 686 -12.92 -3.09 12.62
CA PHE A 686 -11.79 -2.76 13.50
C PHE A 686 -10.79 -1.78 12.88
N VAL A 687 -10.71 -1.71 11.55
CA VAL A 687 -9.78 -0.83 10.84
C VAL A 687 -10.28 0.61 10.89
N ASP A 688 -9.48 1.50 11.42
CA ASP A 688 -9.89 2.89 11.63
C ASP A 688 -9.76 3.77 10.38
N GLN A 689 -8.91 3.44 9.45
CA GLN A 689 -8.92 4.05 8.13
C GLN A 689 -9.72 3.18 7.14
N ALA A 690 -9.19 2.90 5.95
CA ALA A 690 -9.91 2.18 4.92
C ALA A 690 -9.14 0.92 4.44
N ILE A 691 -9.72 0.22 3.50
CA ILE A 691 -9.21 -1.04 2.97
C ILE A 691 -9.22 -0.99 1.45
N SER A 692 -8.06 -1.26 0.83
CA SER A 692 -7.94 -1.41 -0.62
C SER A 692 -8.56 -2.73 -1.06
N ALA A 693 -9.89 -2.76 -1.16
CA ALA A 693 -10.66 -3.96 -1.47
C ALA A 693 -10.94 -4.05 -2.98
N ASN A 694 -10.57 -5.18 -3.59
CA ASN A 694 -10.79 -5.43 -5.01
C ASN A 694 -12.04 -6.26 -5.23
N THR A 695 -12.72 -6.05 -6.36
CA THR A 695 -13.77 -6.94 -6.84
C THR A 695 -13.29 -7.66 -8.09
N ASN A 696 -13.55 -8.98 -8.15
CA ASN A 696 -13.01 -9.84 -9.19
C ASN A 696 -14.13 -10.63 -9.84
N TYR A 697 -14.19 -10.62 -11.17
CA TYR A 697 -15.27 -11.26 -11.93
C TYR A 697 -14.70 -12.15 -13.04
N ASP A 698 -15.22 -13.37 -13.11
CA ASP A 698 -14.97 -14.29 -14.23
C ASP A 698 -16.21 -14.32 -15.12
N PRO A 699 -16.19 -13.66 -16.30
CA PRO A 699 -17.33 -13.64 -17.20
C PRO A 699 -17.83 -15.02 -17.62
N ALA A 700 -16.94 -16.03 -17.67
CA ALA A 700 -17.31 -17.39 -18.04
C ALA A 700 -18.32 -18.05 -17.08
N ARG A 701 -18.50 -17.49 -15.88
CA ARG A 701 -19.49 -17.95 -14.89
C ARG A 701 -20.90 -17.44 -15.15
N PHE A 702 -21.07 -16.55 -16.13
CA PHE A 702 -22.33 -15.88 -16.43
C PHE A 702 -22.81 -16.21 -17.84
N GLU A 703 -24.11 -16.17 -18.05
CA GLU A 703 -24.73 -16.40 -19.35
C GLU A 703 -24.17 -15.44 -20.43
N GLY A 704 -23.81 -15.98 -21.58
CA GLY A 704 -23.22 -15.21 -22.68
C GLY A 704 -21.84 -14.65 -22.38
N ASN A 705 -21.15 -15.16 -21.37
CA ASN A 705 -19.83 -14.67 -20.93
C ASN A 705 -19.81 -13.17 -20.62
N LYS A 706 -20.88 -12.68 -20.03
CA LYS A 706 -21.02 -11.25 -19.62
C LYS A 706 -21.55 -11.16 -18.21
N VAL A 707 -20.87 -10.38 -17.39
CA VAL A 707 -21.33 -10.09 -16.02
C VAL A 707 -22.55 -9.16 -16.10
N PRO A 708 -23.72 -9.57 -15.60
CA PRO A 708 -24.91 -8.74 -15.65
C PRO A 708 -24.76 -7.48 -14.79
N MET A 709 -25.29 -6.34 -15.24
CA MET A 709 -25.30 -5.11 -14.45
C MET A 709 -25.98 -5.30 -13.09
N LYS A 710 -27.03 -6.10 -13.04
CA LYS A 710 -27.71 -6.45 -11.80
C LYS A 710 -26.76 -7.06 -10.76
N GLN A 711 -25.82 -7.90 -11.19
CA GLN A 711 -24.83 -8.51 -10.30
C GLN A 711 -23.84 -7.46 -9.77
N LEU A 712 -23.38 -6.56 -10.64
CA LEU A 712 -22.46 -5.49 -10.24
C LEU A 712 -23.09 -4.55 -9.21
N LEU A 713 -24.35 -4.16 -9.45
CA LEU A 713 -25.10 -3.29 -8.53
C LEU A 713 -25.39 -3.99 -7.20
N LYS A 714 -25.74 -5.28 -7.23
CA LYS A 714 -25.95 -6.09 -6.03
C LYS A 714 -24.67 -6.15 -5.18
N ASP A 715 -23.53 -6.39 -5.80
CA ASP A 715 -22.25 -6.49 -5.10
C ASP A 715 -21.81 -5.14 -4.52
N LEU A 716 -22.05 -4.04 -5.23
CA LEU A 716 -21.84 -2.70 -4.72
C LEU A 716 -22.68 -2.43 -3.47
N LEU A 717 -23.97 -2.76 -3.51
CA LEU A 717 -24.88 -2.62 -2.38
C LEU A 717 -24.50 -3.52 -1.19
N THR A 718 -24.01 -4.72 -1.48
CA THR A 718 -23.49 -5.64 -0.45
C THR A 718 -22.28 -5.06 0.25
N ALA A 719 -21.31 -4.50 -0.49
CA ALA A 719 -20.15 -3.83 0.07
C ALA A 719 -20.57 -2.65 0.98
N TYR A 720 -21.52 -1.84 0.52
CA TYR A 720 -22.06 -0.74 1.31
C TYR A 720 -22.76 -1.24 2.60
N LYS A 721 -23.59 -2.27 2.48
CA LYS A 721 -24.30 -2.87 3.62
C LYS A 721 -23.37 -3.30 4.73
N TYR A 722 -22.24 -3.91 4.38
CA TYR A 722 -21.26 -4.40 5.34
C TYR A 722 -20.25 -3.34 5.81
N GLY A 723 -20.43 -2.10 5.44
CA GLY A 723 -19.69 -0.98 6.00
C GLY A 723 -18.36 -0.68 5.34
N LEU A 724 -18.08 -1.23 4.17
CA LEU A 724 -16.86 -0.92 3.45
C LEU A 724 -16.80 0.60 3.16
N LYS A 725 -15.65 1.21 3.47
CA LYS A 725 -15.42 2.62 3.19
C LYS A 725 -15.04 2.85 1.75
N THR A 726 -14.35 1.87 1.12
CA THR A 726 -13.79 2.01 -0.22
C THR A 726 -13.84 0.70 -0.99
N LEU A 727 -13.89 0.82 -2.33
CA LEU A 727 -13.59 -0.26 -3.27
C LEU A 727 -12.50 0.22 -4.23
N TYR A 728 -11.51 -0.61 -4.47
CA TYR A 728 -10.33 -0.31 -5.28
C TYR A 728 -10.47 -0.88 -6.69
N TYR A 729 -9.62 -1.82 -7.13
CA TYR A 729 -9.70 -2.37 -8.49
C TYR A 729 -10.96 -3.18 -8.74
N HIS A 730 -11.42 -3.13 -9.99
CA HIS A 730 -12.31 -4.13 -10.56
C HIS A 730 -11.49 -4.94 -11.58
N ASN A 731 -11.33 -6.22 -11.31
CA ASN A 731 -10.59 -7.13 -12.18
C ASN A 731 -11.57 -8.06 -12.91
N THR A 732 -11.36 -8.22 -14.22
CA THR A 732 -12.11 -9.15 -15.05
C THR A 732 -11.15 -10.20 -15.59
N ARG A 733 -11.49 -11.49 -15.44
CA ARG A 733 -10.72 -12.57 -16.03
C ARG A 733 -10.93 -12.57 -17.54
N ASP A 734 -9.87 -12.44 -18.32
CA ASP A 734 -9.92 -12.29 -19.79
C ASP A 734 -9.66 -13.58 -20.54
N GLY A 735 -9.45 -14.70 -19.85
CA GLY A 735 -9.19 -16.01 -20.45
C GLY A 735 -7.77 -16.20 -20.99
N ALA A 736 -6.91 -15.18 -20.90
CA ALA A 736 -5.48 -15.38 -21.06
C ALA A 736 -4.95 -16.22 -19.88
N ASP A 737 -3.95 -17.04 -20.11
CA ASP A 737 -3.31 -17.82 -19.04
C ASP A 737 -2.99 -16.89 -17.87
N ASP A 738 -3.11 -17.41 -16.64
CA ASP A 738 -2.87 -16.69 -15.37
C ASP A 738 -1.42 -16.14 -15.23
N THR A 739 -0.72 -16.03 -16.33
CA THR A 739 0.53 -15.29 -16.44
C THR A 739 0.21 -13.80 -16.42
N GLN A 740 0.37 -13.18 -15.26
CA GLN A 740 0.32 -11.72 -15.16
C GLN A 740 1.42 -11.10 -16.02
N THR A 741 1.07 -10.65 -17.18
CA THR A 741 1.85 -9.65 -17.88
C THR A 741 1.52 -8.29 -17.26
N ASP A 742 2.26 -7.91 -16.22
CA ASP A 742 2.20 -6.56 -15.61
C ASP A 742 2.72 -5.47 -16.56
N LEU A 743 2.52 -5.64 -17.87
CA LEU A 743 2.93 -4.67 -18.89
C LEU A 743 2.01 -3.44 -18.98
N GLN A 744 0.94 -3.39 -18.18
CA GLN A 744 -0.03 -2.27 -18.23
C GLN A 744 -0.23 -1.54 -16.91
N ASP A 745 0.50 -1.87 -15.85
CA ASP A 745 0.31 -1.20 -14.57
C ASP A 745 1.23 0.01 -14.39
N ASP A 746 1.06 1.01 -15.26
CA ASP A 746 1.79 2.28 -15.17
C ASP A 746 1.29 3.18 -14.03
N GLY A 747 0.14 2.89 -13.43
CA GLY A 747 -0.49 3.73 -12.43
C GLY A 747 0.08 3.55 -11.01
N CYS A 748 0.04 2.34 -10.48
CA CYS A 748 0.56 2.02 -9.13
C CYS A 748 1.86 1.23 -9.15
N ALA A 749 2.32 0.78 -10.29
CA ALA A 749 3.56 0.04 -10.46
C ALA A 749 4.83 0.86 -10.10
N GLY A 750 4.67 2.16 -9.81
CA GLY A 750 5.75 3.06 -9.39
C GLY A 750 6.38 2.79 -8.03
N GLY A 751 5.88 1.85 -7.25
CA GLY A 751 6.38 1.56 -5.90
C GLY A 751 5.95 2.59 -4.86
N ALA A 752 5.22 3.65 -5.25
CA ALA A 752 4.72 4.67 -4.33
C ALA A 752 3.55 4.17 -3.48
N CYS A 753 2.74 3.26 -4.03
CA CYS A 753 1.55 2.74 -3.36
C CYS A 753 1.61 1.26 -3.04
N LYS A 754 2.64 0.56 -3.50
CA LYS A 754 2.81 -0.86 -3.20
C LYS A 754 3.81 -1.01 -2.06
N ILE A 755 3.30 -1.43 -0.94
CA ILE A 755 4.10 -1.81 0.23
C ILE A 755 4.69 -3.20 0.02
#